data_d6644276078a482f2e0297614b53b525
#
_entry.id   d6644276078a482f2e0297614b53b525
#
_cell.length_a   1.000
_cell.length_b   1.000
_cell.length_c   1.000
_cell.angle_alpha   90.00
_cell.angle_beta   90.00
_cell.angle_gamma   90.00
#
_symmetry.space_group_name_H-M   'P 1'
#
loop_
_entity.id
_entity.type
_entity.pdbx_description
1 polymer ?
#
loop_
_entity_poly.entity_id
_entity_poly.type
_entity_poly.pdbx_seq_one_letter_code
_entity_poly.pdbx_strand_id
1 'polypeptide(L)'
;MLLSPETYAAARRRFDSLLTGPAACAAPAIRTALEGLDPDDAQALVWCYAASPLSDWLNTPPALFRSLARHGVMLRRTSPYAAHLPEDIFLNHVLHPRVNEEELSDCRRAMYDELSPLLAGLPEYQAAVRVNYWNASQVTYRLTDDRTISAAAAWRCGFGRCGEESTFAVNAYRAVGIPARQIYTPRWAHCDDNHAWVEVWVDGSWHFLGACEPEETLDRGWFTAAAARALLLHTRCFGDPVGEEIISRSGMVTLLNQTRRYAPVRTLTVRVTDRAGAPLPGAAVFFEILNACQWFPAARVPADRQGLARLTCGRGSLRVRAVCGEWSAQEIISGDAETVTLTLPESEKSEISRDISVCPGPVPMLSRDKTPPVPVLSQEKKRLAAAIDARKRRVAHMEQDAEAMAAGLPGGELLLQAPANRENLAEFLENFSFSLPHKQALLAALSRKDLQDVTPEVLAESLSVPGPCPELPEDVYFRYVACPRIDNEPLRPQRRQLLHAMTDSQKEHFRRDPQALYAWLTENIHFFPQEESPQLTTLPAAALASRAGSPLSRDALFAALCRALGVPARLHPADREPQFWQNGQFRSAATGLARGSFLILENPMAFGTDFGLTKQEDEQALDLSSYSWKNGQMTVDLLPGRYTVITDSRLPCGDIHARTVCFSLDNGEKRRISLEKVPVFPEEMTVSCPLPDFTVRSPDGRELAGRELTRTPALLAWLEVGREPTEHLLGELRDRAAALAGMDIVLLVPDLRDRADPLLAEVCRVLPRCRVLLGGRPNALARSVFLGPGCLPLVLVTDGPLHAVYAAAGYRVGGVQLAETVLRQAKEGLR
;
A
#
# COMPACT_ATOMS: atom_id res chain seq x y z
N MET A 1 22.08 0.48 -32.86
CA MET A 1 22.14 -0.25 -31.55
C MET A 1 21.23 0.48 -30.58
N LEU A 2 20.41 -0.25 -29.88
CA LEU A 2 19.46 0.31 -28.91
C LEU A 2 20.19 0.86 -27.67
N LEU A 3 21.21 0.15 -27.19
CA LEU A 3 22.00 0.46 -26.00
C LEU A 3 23.43 0.90 -26.37
N SER A 4 24.02 1.74 -25.52
CA SER A 4 25.46 2.01 -25.58
C SER A 4 26.27 0.72 -25.39
N PRO A 5 27.46 0.59 -25.96
CA PRO A 5 28.31 -0.59 -25.78
C PRO A 5 28.60 -0.91 -24.30
N GLU A 6 28.78 0.15 -23.48
CA GLU A 6 29.06 0.02 -22.04
C GLU A 6 27.87 -0.54 -21.28
N THR A 7 26.66 0.04 -21.51
CA THR A 7 25.40 -0.40 -20.90
C THR A 7 25.10 -1.85 -21.28
N TYR A 8 25.23 -2.20 -22.57
CA TYR A 8 24.99 -3.58 -23.00
C TYR A 8 26.00 -4.58 -22.44
N ALA A 9 27.28 -4.21 -22.39
CA ALA A 9 28.31 -5.09 -21.82
C ALA A 9 28.08 -5.34 -20.31
N ALA A 10 27.65 -4.34 -19.56
CA ALA A 10 27.31 -4.49 -18.14
C ALA A 10 26.07 -5.39 -17.96
N ALA A 11 25.01 -5.11 -18.69
CA ALA A 11 23.77 -5.91 -18.67
C ALA A 11 24.06 -7.38 -19.05
N ARG A 12 24.86 -7.59 -20.10
CA ARG A 12 25.20 -8.94 -20.57
C ARG A 12 26.01 -9.73 -19.55
N ARG A 13 27.01 -9.13 -18.89
CA ARG A 13 27.79 -9.80 -17.83
C ARG A 13 26.88 -10.27 -16.69
N ARG A 14 25.96 -9.38 -16.20
CA ARG A 14 25.04 -9.76 -15.13
C ARG A 14 24.08 -10.85 -15.61
N PHE A 15 23.51 -10.69 -16.80
CA PHE A 15 22.61 -11.68 -17.40
C PHE A 15 23.26 -13.07 -17.47
N ASP A 16 24.48 -13.16 -18.01
CA ASP A 16 25.18 -14.44 -18.12
C ASP A 16 25.52 -15.06 -16.75
N SER A 17 25.88 -14.23 -15.77
CA SER A 17 26.14 -14.66 -14.39
C SER A 17 24.92 -15.29 -13.72
N LEU A 18 23.77 -14.63 -13.82
CA LEU A 18 22.52 -15.14 -13.23
C LEU A 18 22.00 -16.38 -13.97
N LEU A 19 22.10 -16.39 -15.30
CA LEU A 19 21.64 -17.49 -16.15
C LEU A 19 22.44 -18.78 -15.95
N THR A 20 23.71 -18.68 -15.55
CA THR A 20 24.57 -19.83 -15.22
C THR A 20 24.63 -20.12 -13.72
N GLY A 21 24.10 -19.25 -12.88
CA GLY A 21 24.06 -19.31 -11.43
C GLY A 21 22.64 -19.55 -10.89
N PRO A 22 22.10 -18.61 -10.07
CA PRO A 22 20.86 -18.85 -9.34
C PRO A 22 19.60 -18.96 -10.22
N ALA A 23 19.62 -18.47 -11.46
CA ALA A 23 18.53 -18.62 -12.42
C ALA A 23 18.73 -19.77 -13.44
N ALA A 24 19.67 -20.68 -13.22
CA ALA A 24 20.01 -21.75 -14.17
C ALA A 24 18.82 -22.65 -14.53
N CYS A 25 17.87 -22.85 -13.60
CA CYS A 25 16.66 -23.63 -13.87
C CYS A 25 15.75 -22.98 -14.92
N ALA A 26 15.75 -21.65 -15.04
CA ALA A 26 14.98 -20.90 -16.04
C ALA A 26 15.75 -20.73 -17.39
N ALA A 27 17.04 -21.05 -17.43
CA ALA A 27 17.91 -20.78 -18.58
C ALA A 27 17.40 -21.36 -19.91
N PRO A 28 16.88 -22.61 -20.00
CA PRO A 28 16.37 -23.15 -21.27
C PRO A 28 15.24 -22.28 -21.84
N ALA A 29 14.25 -21.92 -21.03
CA ALA A 29 13.11 -21.11 -21.46
C ALA A 29 13.53 -19.68 -21.83
N ILE A 30 14.46 -19.07 -21.09
CA ILE A 30 14.99 -17.73 -21.38
C ILE A 30 15.79 -17.74 -22.69
N ARG A 31 16.61 -18.76 -22.96
CA ARG A 31 17.33 -18.90 -24.23
C ARG A 31 16.39 -19.02 -25.41
N THR A 32 15.34 -19.85 -25.30
CA THR A 32 14.29 -19.94 -26.32
C THR A 32 13.60 -18.60 -26.57
N ALA A 33 13.39 -17.78 -25.53
CA ALA A 33 12.81 -16.44 -25.71
C ALA A 33 13.74 -15.47 -26.47
N LEU A 34 15.04 -15.72 -26.52
CA LEU A 34 16.03 -14.94 -27.31
C LEU A 34 16.11 -15.39 -28.78
N GLU A 35 15.63 -16.58 -29.11
CA GLU A 35 15.72 -17.12 -30.46
C GLU A 35 14.88 -16.29 -31.47
N GLY A 36 15.47 -16.00 -32.62
CA GLY A 36 14.81 -15.29 -33.73
C GLY A 36 14.51 -13.82 -33.48
N LEU A 37 15.07 -13.20 -32.42
CA LEU A 37 14.98 -11.76 -32.19
C LEU A 37 15.95 -10.98 -33.07
N ASP A 38 15.56 -9.77 -33.50
CA ASP A 38 16.53 -8.83 -34.06
C ASP A 38 17.52 -8.34 -32.97
N PRO A 39 18.66 -7.74 -33.36
CA PRO A 39 19.70 -7.33 -32.42
C PRO A 39 19.22 -6.34 -31.33
N ASP A 40 18.32 -5.40 -31.67
CA ASP A 40 17.82 -4.42 -30.71
C ASP A 40 16.82 -5.07 -29.72
N ASP A 41 15.93 -5.94 -30.22
CA ASP A 41 15.00 -6.71 -29.38
C ASP A 41 15.77 -7.62 -28.39
N ALA A 42 16.84 -8.28 -28.87
CA ALA A 42 17.69 -9.11 -28.03
C ALA A 42 18.43 -8.30 -26.97
N GLN A 43 18.98 -7.13 -27.32
CA GLN A 43 19.62 -6.23 -26.36
C GLN A 43 18.61 -5.74 -25.29
N ALA A 44 17.41 -5.34 -25.70
CA ALA A 44 16.34 -4.92 -24.79
C ALA A 44 15.94 -6.04 -23.83
N LEU A 45 15.79 -7.28 -24.33
CA LEU A 45 15.41 -8.42 -23.51
C LEU A 45 16.52 -8.76 -22.48
N VAL A 46 17.78 -8.77 -22.90
CA VAL A 46 18.93 -8.98 -21.99
C VAL A 46 18.97 -7.90 -20.92
N TRP A 47 18.74 -6.65 -21.29
CA TRP A 47 18.71 -5.54 -20.35
C TRP A 47 17.53 -5.63 -19.36
N CYS A 48 16.33 -5.95 -19.84
CA CYS A 48 15.15 -6.14 -18.96
C CYS A 48 15.40 -7.19 -17.89
N TYR A 49 16.01 -8.31 -18.27
CA TYR A 49 16.41 -9.31 -17.29
C TYR A 49 17.50 -8.77 -16.35
N ALA A 50 18.57 -8.19 -16.91
CA ALA A 50 19.66 -7.68 -16.10
C ALA A 50 19.25 -6.57 -15.12
N ALA A 51 18.23 -5.79 -15.43
CA ALA A 51 17.71 -4.74 -14.53
C ALA A 51 16.65 -5.24 -13.56
N SER A 52 16.18 -6.49 -13.66
CA SER A 52 15.12 -7.06 -12.82
C SER A 52 15.68 -7.88 -11.65
N PRO A 53 14.98 -7.91 -10.49
CA PRO A 53 15.30 -8.81 -9.38
C PRO A 53 15.24 -10.29 -9.79
N LEU A 54 15.99 -11.13 -9.09
CA LEU A 54 16.01 -12.59 -9.35
C LEU A 54 14.62 -13.23 -9.22
N SER A 55 13.82 -12.78 -8.28
CA SER A 55 12.42 -13.22 -8.14
C SER A 55 11.61 -13.01 -9.43
N ASP A 56 11.84 -11.93 -10.19
CA ASP A 56 11.17 -11.72 -11.48
C ASP A 56 11.62 -12.73 -12.55
N TRP A 57 12.90 -13.08 -12.59
CA TRP A 57 13.40 -14.11 -13.50
C TRP A 57 12.71 -15.46 -13.28
N LEU A 58 12.37 -15.74 -12.01
CA LEU A 58 11.82 -17.02 -11.57
C LEU A 58 10.29 -17.07 -11.59
N ASN A 59 9.65 -15.93 -11.34
CA ASN A 59 8.19 -15.82 -11.25
C ASN A 59 7.50 -15.55 -12.60
N THR A 60 8.22 -14.90 -13.53
CA THR A 60 7.62 -14.34 -14.74
C THR A 60 7.92 -15.19 -15.97
N PRO A 61 6.91 -15.58 -16.76
CA PRO A 61 7.14 -16.30 -18.01
C PRO A 61 8.03 -15.49 -18.97
N PRO A 62 9.05 -16.10 -19.60
CA PRO A 62 9.96 -15.40 -20.52
C PRO A 62 9.26 -14.71 -21.72
N ALA A 63 8.10 -15.22 -22.14
CA ALA A 63 7.29 -14.61 -23.18
C ALA A 63 6.83 -13.19 -22.82
N LEU A 64 6.54 -12.93 -21.52
CA LEU A 64 6.15 -11.59 -21.07
C LEU A 64 7.33 -10.63 -21.15
N PHE A 65 8.52 -10.99 -20.69
CA PHE A 65 9.73 -10.17 -20.86
C PHE A 65 10.02 -9.88 -22.33
N ARG A 66 9.88 -10.90 -23.20
CA ARG A 66 10.03 -10.74 -24.65
C ARG A 66 9.01 -9.76 -25.24
N SER A 67 7.73 -9.83 -24.82
CA SER A 67 6.68 -8.92 -25.26
C SER A 67 7.01 -7.48 -24.87
N LEU A 68 7.35 -7.23 -23.60
CA LEU A 68 7.70 -5.91 -23.10
C LEU A 68 8.95 -5.33 -23.77
N ALA A 69 9.99 -6.13 -23.97
CA ALA A 69 11.22 -5.72 -24.65
C ALA A 69 10.95 -5.26 -26.09
N ARG A 70 10.23 -6.09 -26.87
CA ARG A 70 9.84 -5.75 -28.26
C ARG A 70 8.95 -4.51 -28.33
N HIS A 71 8.01 -4.38 -27.39
CA HIS A 71 7.17 -3.18 -27.31
C HIS A 71 8.02 -1.92 -27.07
N GLY A 72 8.97 -1.97 -26.12
CA GLY A 72 9.89 -0.86 -25.86
C GLY A 72 10.75 -0.49 -27.09
N VAL A 73 11.28 -1.48 -27.80
CA VAL A 73 12.05 -1.24 -29.06
C VAL A 73 11.16 -0.61 -30.14
N MET A 74 9.94 -1.08 -30.31
CA MET A 74 8.96 -0.47 -31.21
C MET A 74 8.74 1.00 -30.86
N LEU A 75 8.52 1.32 -29.56
CA LEU A 75 8.35 2.70 -29.11
C LEU A 75 9.58 3.57 -29.39
N ARG A 76 10.78 3.06 -29.13
CA ARG A 76 12.05 3.77 -29.41
C ARG A 76 12.17 4.16 -30.89
N ARG A 77 11.66 3.31 -31.77
CA ARG A 77 11.71 3.50 -33.22
C ARG A 77 10.58 4.39 -33.78
N THR A 78 9.40 4.37 -33.13
CA THR A 78 8.19 4.93 -33.76
C THR A 78 7.44 5.97 -32.93
N SER A 79 7.59 5.98 -31.58
CA SER A 79 6.88 6.93 -30.75
C SER A 79 7.55 8.30 -30.74
N PRO A 80 6.82 9.40 -31.02
CA PRO A 80 7.37 10.74 -30.92
C PRO A 80 7.84 11.10 -29.51
N TYR A 81 7.29 10.42 -28.49
CA TYR A 81 7.61 10.66 -27.07
C TYR A 81 8.84 9.87 -26.61
N ALA A 82 9.24 8.79 -27.32
CA ALA A 82 10.35 7.93 -26.90
C ALA A 82 11.60 8.04 -27.79
N ALA A 83 11.46 8.49 -29.04
CA ALA A 83 12.52 8.41 -30.04
C ALA A 83 13.79 9.18 -29.66
N HIS A 84 13.66 10.29 -28.94
CA HIS A 84 14.76 11.24 -28.65
C HIS A 84 15.16 11.28 -27.17
N LEU A 85 14.62 10.35 -26.35
CA LEU A 85 14.93 10.31 -24.91
C LEU A 85 16.42 10.01 -24.65
N PRO A 86 17.01 10.55 -23.58
CA PRO A 86 18.26 10.06 -23.05
C PRO A 86 18.17 8.55 -22.75
N GLU A 87 19.28 7.82 -22.87
CA GLU A 87 19.30 6.36 -22.71
C GLU A 87 18.80 5.93 -21.33
N ASP A 88 19.30 6.57 -20.28
CA ASP A 88 18.91 6.29 -18.88
C ASP A 88 17.42 6.53 -18.63
N ILE A 89 16.85 7.62 -19.15
CA ILE A 89 15.41 7.91 -19.04
C ILE A 89 14.58 6.86 -19.78
N PHE A 90 14.99 6.51 -21.02
CA PHE A 90 14.29 5.47 -21.78
C PHE A 90 14.33 4.12 -21.07
N LEU A 91 15.50 3.70 -20.63
CA LEU A 91 15.68 2.39 -20.01
C LEU A 91 14.92 2.27 -18.71
N ASN A 92 15.11 3.19 -17.77
CA ASN A 92 14.54 3.08 -16.43
C ASN A 92 13.05 3.44 -16.37
N HIS A 93 12.54 4.28 -17.28
CA HIS A 93 11.21 4.86 -17.15
C HIS A 93 10.26 4.61 -18.34
N VAL A 94 10.71 3.92 -19.40
CA VAL A 94 9.88 3.41 -20.50
C VAL A 94 10.03 1.90 -20.63
N LEU A 95 11.27 1.42 -20.84
CA LEU A 95 11.54 0.00 -21.12
C LEU A 95 11.37 -0.89 -19.90
N HIS A 96 11.80 -0.44 -18.70
CA HIS A 96 11.81 -1.27 -17.48
C HIS A 96 10.42 -1.89 -17.20
N PRO A 97 10.33 -3.21 -16.97
CA PRO A 97 9.06 -3.89 -16.78
C PRO A 97 8.35 -3.49 -15.47
N ARG A 98 9.10 -3.34 -14.36
CA ARG A 98 8.56 -3.16 -13.00
C ARG A 98 8.36 -1.69 -12.61
N VAL A 99 7.36 -1.46 -11.78
CA VAL A 99 7.04 -0.15 -11.19
C VAL A 99 7.19 -0.20 -9.66
N ASN A 100 6.59 -1.19 -9.01
CA ASN A 100 6.54 -1.39 -7.56
C ASN A 100 6.76 -2.87 -7.22
N GLU A 101 5.99 -3.46 -6.31
CA GLU A 101 5.98 -4.89 -5.96
C GLU A 101 4.85 -5.69 -6.64
N GLU A 102 4.20 -5.14 -7.64
CA GLU A 102 3.13 -5.76 -8.40
C GLU A 102 3.55 -7.07 -9.08
N GLU A 103 2.60 -7.95 -9.35
CA GLU A 103 2.80 -9.02 -10.32
C GLU A 103 2.91 -8.42 -11.74
N LEU A 104 3.97 -8.77 -12.48
CA LEU A 104 4.17 -8.27 -13.85
C LEU A 104 3.09 -8.81 -14.79
N SER A 105 2.59 -7.95 -15.70
CA SER A 105 1.54 -8.30 -16.66
C SER A 105 1.80 -7.74 -18.04
N ASP A 106 1.35 -8.46 -19.07
CA ASP A 106 1.46 -8.07 -20.47
C ASP A 106 0.26 -7.21 -20.89
N CYS A 107 0.20 -5.98 -20.37
CA CYS A 107 -0.90 -5.05 -20.67
C CYS A 107 -0.51 -3.88 -21.58
N ARG A 108 0.81 -3.59 -21.73
CA ARG A 108 1.26 -2.38 -22.43
C ARG A 108 0.86 -2.34 -23.90
N ARG A 109 0.85 -3.50 -24.59
CA ARG A 109 0.43 -3.54 -26.00
C ARG A 109 -1.05 -3.19 -26.15
N ALA A 110 -1.91 -3.77 -25.34
CA ALA A 110 -3.35 -3.46 -25.37
C ALA A 110 -3.63 -1.99 -25.00
N MET A 111 -2.92 -1.45 -23.99
CA MET A 111 -3.02 -0.03 -23.63
C MET A 111 -2.55 0.88 -24.79
N TYR A 112 -1.48 0.51 -25.48
CA TYR A 112 -1.01 1.24 -26.66
C TYR A 112 -2.05 1.29 -27.76
N ASP A 113 -2.68 0.17 -28.07
CA ASP A 113 -3.69 0.08 -29.14
C ASP A 113 -4.91 0.97 -28.85
N GLU A 114 -5.29 1.17 -27.58
CA GLU A 114 -6.35 2.12 -27.19
C GLU A 114 -5.86 3.58 -27.14
N LEU A 115 -4.64 3.83 -26.64
CA LEU A 115 -4.16 5.18 -26.38
C LEU A 115 -3.58 5.85 -27.63
N SER A 116 -2.86 5.13 -28.49
CA SER A 116 -2.15 5.75 -29.60
C SER A 116 -3.05 6.55 -30.56
N PRO A 117 -4.30 6.13 -30.87
CA PRO A 117 -5.21 6.94 -31.67
C PRO A 117 -5.66 8.23 -30.96
N LEU A 118 -5.76 8.21 -29.63
CA LEU A 118 -6.18 9.36 -28.82
C LEU A 118 -5.08 10.42 -28.69
N LEU A 119 -3.82 10.04 -28.94
CA LEU A 119 -2.64 10.89 -28.78
C LEU A 119 -2.08 11.39 -30.13
N ALA A 120 -2.64 10.95 -31.25
CA ALA A 120 -2.14 11.30 -32.60
C ALA A 120 -2.03 12.83 -32.80
N GLY A 121 -0.82 13.30 -33.05
CA GLY A 121 -0.52 14.72 -33.30
C GLY A 121 -0.52 15.61 -32.05
N LEU A 122 -0.66 15.07 -30.84
CA LEU A 122 -0.59 15.87 -29.62
C LEU A 122 0.87 16.14 -29.22
N PRO A 123 1.19 17.38 -28.79
CA PRO A 123 2.43 17.67 -28.07
C PRO A 123 2.53 16.87 -26.76
N GLU A 124 3.76 16.64 -26.29
CA GLU A 124 4.07 15.79 -25.14
C GLU A 124 3.27 16.15 -23.87
N TYR A 125 3.21 17.44 -23.53
CA TYR A 125 2.43 17.92 -22.37
C TYR A 125 0.94 17.55 -22.49
N GLN A 126 0.33 17.80 -23.66
CA GLN A 126 -1.09 17.51 -23.89
C GLN A 126 -1.35 15.99 -23.90
N ALA A 127 -0.42 15.21 -24.44
CA ALA A 127 -0.48 13.75 -24.42
C ALA A 127 -0.46 13.23 -22.99
N ALA A 128 0.44 13.73 -22.14
CA ALA A 128 0.52 13.34 -20.74
C ALA A 128 -0.80 13.61 -19.98
N VAL A 129 -1.38 14.79 -20.14
CA VAL A 129 -2.70 15.11 -19.55
C VAL A 129 -3.78 14.18 -20.10
N ARG A 130 -3.80 13.92 -21.41
CA ARG A 130 -4.80 13.07 -22.07
C ARG A 130 -4.75 11.62 -21.60
N VAL A 131 -3.56 11.06 -21.38
CA VAL A 131 -3.40 9.70 -20.83
C VAL A 131 -4.06 9.60 -19.46
N ASN A 132 -3.95 10.63 -18.59
CA ASN A 132 -4.57 10.57 -17.27
C ASN A 132 -6.11 10.63 -17.32
N TYR A 133 -6.70 11.33 -18.28
CA TYR A 133 -8.16 11.24 -18.50
C TYR A 133 -8.59 9.86 -18.98
N TRP A 134 -7.77 9.19 -19.79
CA TRP A 134 -8.01 7.79 -20.15
C TRP A 134 -7.86 6.88 -18.93
N ASN A 135 -6.82 7.06 -18.11
CA ASN A 135 -6.64 6.30 -16.86
C ASN A 135 -7.88 6.39 -15.97
N ALA A 136 -8.42 7.59 -15.75
CA ALA A 136 -9.64 7.81 -14.96
C ALA A 136 -10.89 7.15 -15.56
N SER A 137 -10.92 6.93 -16.88
CA SER A 137 -11.99 6.14 -17.54
C SER A 137 -11.86 4.65 -17.30
N GLN A 138 -10.70 4.18 -16.83
CA GLN A 138 -10.41 2.76 -16.63
C GLN A 138 -10.42 2.35 -15.16
N VAL A 139 -9.75 3.08 -14.28
CA VAL A 139 -9.52 2.72 -12.89
C VAL A 139 -9.91 3.87 -11.96
N THR A 140 -10.38 3.57 -10.76
CA THR A 140 -10.66 4.51 -9.67
C THR A 140 -10.11 4.00 -8.35
N TYR A 141 -9.93 4.91 -7.41
CA TYR A 141 -9.57 4.54 -6.05
C TYR A 141 -10.66 3.70 -5.38
N ARG A 142 -10.24 2.65 -4.70
CA ARG A 142 -11.03 1.86 -3.74
C ARG A 142 -10.11 1.28 -2.68
N LEU A 143 -10.45 1.47 -1.40
CA LEU A 143 -9.74 0.85 -0.30
C LEU A 143 -9.92 -0.68 -0.32
N THR A 144 -8.80 -1.41 -0.30
CA THR A 144 -8.73 -2.88 -0.32
C THR A 144 -7.61 -3.38 0.59
N ASP A 145 -7.27 -4.69 0.57
CA ASP A 145 -6.13 -5.25 1.31
C ASP A 145 -4.77 -4.77 0.77
N ASP A 146 -3.68 -5.09 1.48
CA ASP A 146 -2.34 -4.53 1.21
C ASP A 146 -1.61 -5.14 0.02
N ARG A 147 -2.06 -6.25 -0.56
CA ARG A 147 -1.43 -6.84 -1.74
C ARG A 147 -1.58 -5.94 -2.97
N THR A 148 -0.49 -5.67 -3.69
CA THR A 148 -0.52 -4.93 -4.96
C THR A 148 -0.80 -5.88 -6.12
N ILE A 149 -1.99 -5.79 -6.74
CA ILE A 149 -2.35 -6.57 -7.93
C ILE A 149 -1.67 -6.03 -9.18
N SER A 150 -1.64 -6.84 -10.24
CA SER A 150 -1.06 -6.42 -11.52
C SER A 150 -1.85 -5.29 -12.18
N ALA A 151 -1.16 -4.51 -13.04
CA ALA A 151 -1.83 -3.46 -13.81
C ALA A 151 -2.98 -4.01 -14.68
N ALA A 152 -2.84 -5.23 -15.24
CA ALA A 152 -3.91 -5.89 -15.99
C ALA A 152 -5.11 -6.26 -15.10
N ALA A 153 -4.87 -6.71 -13.86
CA ALA A 153 -5.93 -7.02 -12.92
C ALA A 153 -6.67 -5.76 -12.47
N ALA A 154 -5.95 -4.68 -12.12
CA ALA A 154 -6.53 -3.38 -11.79
C ALA A 154 -7.40 -2.83 -12.94
N TRP A 155 -6.93 -2.99 -14.18
CA TRP A 155 -7.70 -2.60 -15.37
C TRP A 155 -9.00 -3.39 -15.51
N ARG A 156 -8.95 -4.71 -15.37
CA ARG A 156 -10.17 -5.55 -15.41
C ARG A 156 -11.16 -5.16 -14.31
N CYS A 157 -10.67 -5.02 -13.07
CA CYS A 157 -11.52 -4.68 -11.92
C CYS A 157 -12.13 -3.27 -12.02
N GLY A 158 -11.42 -2.33 -12.64
CA GLY A 158 -11.82 -0.92 -12.70
C GLY A 158 -11.54 -0.13 -11.42
N PHE A 159 -10.80 -0.70 -10.48
CA PHE A 159 -10.41 -0.05 -9.24
C PHE A 159 -9.07 -0.57 -8.70
N GLY A 160 -8.49 0.20 -7.78
CA GLY A 160 -7.30 -0.14 -7.01
C GLY A 160 -7.06 0.86 -5.89
N ARG A 161 -6.10 0.58 -4.99
CA ARG A 161 -5.57 1.61 -4.08
C ARG A 161 -4.60 2.52 -4.85
N CYS A 162 -4.12 3.57 -4.21
CA CYS A 162 -3.15 4.52 -4.80
C CYS A 162 -1.90 3.80 -5.38
N GLY A 163 -1.40 2.73 -4.73
CA GLY A 163 -0.29 1.92 -5.22
C GLY A 163 -0.61 1.21 -6.54
N GLU A 164 -1.82 0.67 -6.69
CA GLU A 164 -2.28 0.02 -7.93
C GLU A 164 -2.67 1.02 -9.02
N GLU A 165 -3.34 2.12 -8.66
CA GLU A 165 -3.65 3.19 -9.60
C GLU A 165 -2.38 3.78 -10.22
N SER A 166 -1.35 4.04 -9.39
CA SER A 166 -0.08 4.56 -9.88
C SER A 166 0.70 3.52 -10.70
N THR A 167 0.67 2.23 -10.33
CA THR A 167 1.25 1.14 -11.13
C THR A 167 0.55 1.01 -12.48
N PHE A 168 -0.79 1.08 -12.51
CA PHE A 168 -1.57 1.08 -13.74
C PHE A 168 -1.24 2.28 -14.61
N ALA A 169 -1.27 3.49 -14.04
CA ALA A 169 -1.00 4.73 -14.77
C ALA A 169 0.43 4.78 -15.33
N VAL A 170 1.45 4.36 -14.57
CA VAL A 170 2.83 4.26 -15.07
C VAL A 170 2.92 3.30 -16.25
N ASN A 171 2.24 2.15 -16.22
CA ASN A 171 2.20 1.24 -17.36
C ASN A 171 1.50 1.85 -18.57
N ALA A 172 0.43 2.63 -18.41
CA ALA A 172 -0.25 3.33 -19.49
C ALA A 172 0.65 4.39 -20.16
N TYR A 173 1.40 5.19 -19.38
CA TYR A 173 2.37 6.14 -19.90
C TYR A 173 3.51 5.43 -20.64
N ARG A 174 4.10 4.40 -20.03
CA ARG A 174 5.17 3.60 -20.62
C ARG A 174 4.70 2.90 -21.90
N ALA A 175 3.42 2.51 -21.99
CA ALA A 175 2.83 1.88 -23.16
C ALA A 175 2.87 2.75 -24.41
N VAL A 176 2.83 4.07 -24.28
CA VAL A 176 2.89 5.03 -25.41
C VAL A 176 4.26 5.71 -25.56
N GLY A 177 5.21 5.37 -24.69
CA GLY A 177 6.58 5.89 -24.75
C GLY A 177 6.81 7.19 -23.97
N ILE A 178 5.87 7.61 -23.12
CA ILE A 178 6.05 8.71 -22.18
C ILE A 178 6.73 8.14 -20.92
N PRO A 179 7.94 8.62 -20.54
CA PRO A 179 8.61 8.13 -19.34
C PRO A 179 7.80 8.45 -18.09
N ALA A 180 7.62 7.44 -17.24
CA ALA A 180 6.84 7.59 -16.03
C ALA A 180 7.40 6.76 -14.87
N ARG A 181 7.20 7.28 -13.65
CA ARG A 181 7.61 6.64 -12.40
C ARG A 181 6.59 6.89 -11.29
N GLN A 182 6.53 5.97 -10.33
CA GLN A 182 5.74 6.13 -9.12
C GLN A 182 6.51 6.99 -8.12
N ILE A 183 5.84 7.96 -7.49
CA ILE A 183 6.30 8.65 -6.31
C ILE A 183 5.53 8.09 -5.10
N TYR A 184 6.23 7.93 -3.99
CA TYR A 184 5.68 7.31 -2.81
C TYR A 184 6.08 8.07 -1.54
N THR A 185 5.10 8.39 -0.70
CA THR A 185 5.33 8.73 0.69
C THR A 185 5.04 7.49 1.53
N PRO A 186 6.07 6.91 2.17
CA PRO A 186 5.87 5.68 2.94
C PRO A 186 4.93 5.89 4.13
N ARG A 187 4.98 7.08 4.73
CA ARG A 187 4.08 7.51 5.81
C ARG A 187 3.93 9.02 5.81
N TRP A 188 2.70 9.50 5.92
CA TRP A 188 2.45 10.90 6.17
C TRP A 188 2.79 11.26 7.63
N ALA A 189 3.31 12.46 7.85
CA ALA A 189 3.52 12.96 9.21
C ALA A 189 2.22 13.48 9.87
N HIS A 190 1.27 13.96 9.06
CA HIS A 190 0.06 14.65 9.52
C HIS A 190 -1.20 13.76 9.61
N CYS A 191 -1.18 12.55 9.06
CA CYS A 191 -2.27 11.55 9.17
C CYS A 191 -1.73 10.12 9.07
N ASP A 192 -2.47 9.15 9.60
CA ASP A 192 -2.04 7.75 9.68
C ASP A 192 -2.31 7.00 8.38
N ASP A 193 -1.51 7.30 7.36
CA ASP A 193 -1.55 6.63 6.07
C ASP A 193 -0.26 6.87 5.27
N ASN A 194 -0.22 6.31 4.06
CA ASN A 194 0.76 6.50 2.99
C ASN A 194 0.05 7.00 1.72
N HIS A 195 0.80 7.34 0.68
CA HIS A 195 0.20 7.65 -0.63
C HIS A 195 1.20 7.46 -1.77
N ALA A 196 0.67 7.12 -2.95
CA ALA A 196 1.43 6.98 -4.18
C ALA A 196 0.76 7.75 -5.33
N TRP A 197 1.58 8.41 -6.14
CA TRP A 197 1.15 9.12 -7.35
C TRP A 197 2.18 8.95 -8.47
N VAL A 198 2.06 9.69 -9.55
CA VAL A 198 2.90 9.53 -10.74
C VAL A 198 3.68 10.80 -11.05
N GLU A 199 4.92 10.65 -11.47
CA GLU A 199 5.65 11.64 -12.27
C GLU A 199 5.83 11.16 -13.69
N VAL A 200 5.73 12.10 -14.66
CA VAL A 200 5.99 11.91 -16.08
C VAL A 200 7.10 12.84 -16.52
N TRP A 201 7.96 12.37 -17.45
CA TRP A 201 9.00 13.18 -18.05
C TRP A 201 8.45 13.85 -19.31
N VAL A 202 8.36 15.17 -19.27
CA VAL A 202 7.79 16.00 -20.33
C VAL A 202 8.70 17.20 -20.56
N ASP A 203 8.99 17.54 -21.81
CA ASP A 203 9.81 18.69 -22.18
C ASP A 203 11.15 18.78 -21.40
N GLY A 204 11.77 17.63 -21.12
CA GLY A 204 13.07 17.55 -20.47
C GLY A 204 13.04 17.67 -18.93
N SER A 205 11.87 17.56 -18.29
CA SER A 205 11.72 17.63 -16.84
C SER A 205 10.62 16.71 -16.29
N TRP A 206 10.73 16.36 -15.00
CA TRP A 206 9.71 15.61 -14.30
C TRP A 206 8.54 16.50 -13.85
N HIS A 207 7.31 16.08 -14.11
CA HIS A 207 6.07 16.72 -13.70
C HIS A 207 5.19 15.71 -12.98
N PHE A 208 4.51 16.13 -11.90
CA PHE A 208 3.64 15.23 -11.15
C PHE A 208 2.17 15.36 -11.54
N LEU A 209 1.41 14.30 -11.24
CA LEU A 209 -0.05 14.23 -11.40
C LEU A 209 -0.63 13.12 -10.51
N GLY A 210 -1.91 13.23 -10.16
CA GLY A 210 -2.63 12.16 -9.45
C GLY A 210 -2.85 10.96 -10.38
N ALA A 211 -2.58 9.75 -9.87
CA ALA A 211 -2.80 8.53 -10.64
C ALA A 211 -4.31 8.31 -10.83
N CYS A 212 -4.75 8.12 -12.07
CA CYS A 212 -6.18 7.97 -12.41
C CYS A 212 -7.09 9.13 -11.90
N GLU A 213 -6.48 10.21 -11.44
CA GLU A 213 -7.15 11.40 -10.88
C GLU A 213 -6.71 12.65 -11.66
N PRO A 214 -7.24 12.86 -12.89
CA PRO A 214 -6.76 13.90 -13.78
C PRO A 214 -7.13 15.29 -13.28
N GLU A 215 -6.16 16.18 -13.39
CA GLU A 215 -6.32 17.62 -13.27
C GLU A 215 -6.21 18.29 -14.63
N GLU A 216 -6.48 19.60 -14.70
CA GLU A 216 -6.46 20.40 -15.91
C GLU A 216 -5.02 20.59 -16.44
N THR A 217 -4.04 20.52 -15.53
CA THR A 217 -2.63 20.76 -15.78
C THR A 217 -1.76 19.75 -15.01
N LEU A 218 -0.53 19.56 -15.45
CA LEU A 218 0.49 18.89 -14.66
C LEU A 218 0.87 19.71 -13.42
N ASP A 219 1.60 19.11 -12.49
CA ASP A 219 2.05 19.69 -11.22
C ASP A 219 0.90 20.11 -10.29
N ARG A 220 -0.20 19.36 -10.37
CA ARG A 220 -1.39 19.56 -9.55
C ARG A 220 -2.01 18.21 -9.16
N GLY A 221 -2.53 18.15 -7.94
CA GLY A 221 -3.28 17.03 -7.39
C GLY A 221 -3.89 17.42 -6.05
N TRP A 222 -4.90 16.70 -5.59
CA TRP A 222 -5.52 16.93 -4.27
C TRP A 222 -4.50 16.84 -3.13
N PHE A 223 -3.45 16.00 -3.32
CA PHE A 223 -2.38 15.76 -2.34
C PHE A 223 -1.30 16.85 -2.30
N THR A 224 -1.36 17.87 -3.16
CA THR A 224 -0.30 18.92 -3.24
C THR A 224 -0.02 19.55 -1.87
N ALA A 225 -1.06 19.86 -1.09
CA ALA A 225 -0.91 20.43 0.25
C ALA A 225 -0.31 19.42 1.25
N ALA A 226 -0.70 18.15 1.16
CA ALA A 226 -0.16 17.07 1.98
C ALA A 226 1.32 16.80 1.64
N ALA A 227 1.66 16.73 0.35
CA ALA A 227 3.02 16.52 -0.12
C ALA A 227 3.97 17.64 0.31
N ALA A 228 3.48 18.88 0.41
CA ALA A 228 4.25 20.02 0.89
C ALA A 228 4.61 19.95 2.41
N ARG A 229 4.03 18.99 3.14
CA ARG A 229 4.36 18.68 4.56
C ARG A 229 5.05 17.33 4.74
N ALA A 230 5.36 16.63 3.64
CA ALA A 230 5.97 15.31 3.71
C ALA A 230 7.35 15.35 4.34
N LEU A 231 7.66 14.36 5.19
CA LEU A 231 8.99 14.19 5.77
C LEU A 231 9.94 13.45 4.83
N LEU A 232 9.42 12.50 4.05
CA LEU A 232 10.17 11.78 3.03
C LEU A 232 9.28 11.40 1.87
N LEU A 233 9.74 11.70 0.67
CA LEU A 233 9.17 11.25 -0.60
C LEU A 233 10.27 10.58 -1.42
N HIS A 234 9.96 9.43 -2.02
CA HIS A 234 10.93 8.72 -2.84
C HIS A 234 10.29 8.10 -4.08
N THR A 235 11.14 7.73 -5.03
CA THR A 235 10.82 6.81 -6.11
C THR A 235 11.74 5.59 -6.06
N ARG A 236 11.27 4.46 -6.55
CA ARG A 236 12.07 3.24 -6.72
C ARG A 236 12.72 3.23 -8.09
N CYS A 237 14.00 2.91 -8.13
CA CYS A 237 14.74 2.63 -9.35
C CYS A 237 15.32 1.22 -9.25
N PHE A 238 15.05 0.39 -10.25
CA PHE A 238 15.55 -0.98 -10.33
C PHE A 238 16.80 -1.09 -11.22
N GLY A 239 17.06 -0.06 -12.03
CA GLY A 239 18.30 0.09 -12.82
C GLY A 239 19.30 1.02 -12.15
N ASP A 240 20.25 1.52 -12.93
CA ASP A 240 21.27 2.47 -12.46
C ASP A 240 20.73 3.91 -12.53
N PRO A 241 20.51 4.57 -11.38
CA PRO A 241 20.05 5.95 -11.36
C PRO A 241 21.18 6.94 -11.71
N VAL A 242 20.86 8.02 -12.38
CA VAL A 242 21.79 9.09 -12.75
C VAL A 242 21.32 10.42 -12.15
N GLY A 243 22.21 11.11 -11.41
CA GLY A 243 22.04 12.51 -11.04
C GLY A 243 21.02 12.80 -9.92
N GLU A 244 20.46 11.77 -9.25
CA GLU A 244 19.49 11.95 -8.18
C GLU A 244 20.07 11.56 -6.81
N GLU A 245 19.55 12.17 -5.72
CA GLU A 245 19.97 11.85 -4.35
C GLU A 245 19.50 10.46 -3.94
N ILE A 246 20.45 9.58 -3.60
CA ILE A 246 20.16 8.21 -3.16
C ILE A 246 19.93 8.23 -1.65
N ILE A 247 18.75 7.74 -1.21
CA ILE A 247 18.44 7.50 0.20
C ILE A 247 19.12 6.21 0.66
N SER A 248 18.88 5.11 -0.08
CA SER A 248 19.38 3.79 0.27
C SER A 248 19.40 2.86 -0.95
N ARG A 249 20.21 1.80 -0.86
CA ARG A 249 20.17 0.66 -1.78
C ARG A 249 19.91 -0.61 -0.99
N SER A 250 18.96 -1.41 -1.47
CA SER A 250 18.65 -2.72 -0.90
C SER A 250 18.44 -3.72 -2.03
N GLY A 251 19.46 -4.54 -2.25
CA GLY A 251 19.51 -5.44 -3.40
C GLY A 251 19.41 -4.66 -4.71
N MET A 252 18.42 -5.02 -5.51
CA MET A 252 18.15 -4.40 -6.82
C MET A 252 17.35 -3.10 -6.76
N VAL A 253 16.92 -2.68 -5.58
CA VAL A 253 16.12 -1.46 -5.42
C VAL A 253 16.97 -0.32 -4.87
N THR A 254 17.03 0.78 -5.59
CA THR A 254 17.56 2.07 -5.14
C THR A 254 16.40 3.03 -4.88
N LEU A 255 16.33 3.57 -3.66
CA LEU A 255 15.39 4.63 -3.30
C LEU A 255 16.02 5.99 -3.58
N LEU A 256 15.36 6.79 -4.42
CA LEU A 256 15.79 8.12 -4.85
C LEU A 256 14.93 9.18 -4.15
N ASN A 257 15.57 10.15 -3.51
CA ASN A 257 14.91 11.19 -2.73
C ASN A 257 14.24 12.23 -3.62
N GLN A 258 12.93 12.37 -3.48
CA GLN A 258 12.15 13.37 -4.20
C GLN A 258 11.61 14.49 -3.30
N THR A 259 11.87 14.45 -2.00
CA THR A 259 11.27 15.36 -1.00
C THR A 259 11.43 16.83 -1.36
N ARG A 260 12.63 17.23 -1.82
CA ARG A 260 12.95 18.63 -2.20
C ARG A 260 12.05 19.19 -3.31
N ARG A 261 11.48 18.34 -4.14
CA ARG A 261 10.59 18.75 -5.25
C ARG A 261 9.20 19.18 -4.76
N TYR A 262 8.81 18.74 -3.58
CA TYR A 262 7.44 18.88 -3.06
C TYR A 262 7.37 19.69 -1.78
N ALA A 263 8.35 19.56 -0.90
CA ALA A 263 8.31 20.12 0.45
C ALA A 263 9.55 21.00 0.76
N PRO A 264 9.44 21.97 1.66
CA PRO A 264 10.59 22.60 2.28
C PRO A 264 11.41 21.56 3.05
N VAL A 265 12.71 21.52 2.81
CA VAL A 265 13.59 20.49 3.35
C VAL A 265 14.66 21.07 4.28
N ARG A 266 15.23 20.18 5.10
CA ARG A 266 16.51 20.36 5.82
C ARG A 266 17.42 19.18 5.48
N THR A 267 18.73 19.32 5.67
CA THR A 267 19.66 18.20 5.70
C THR A 267 19.97 17.88 7.14
N LEU A 268 19.48 16.72 7.61
CA LEU A 268 19.75 16.25 8.97
C LEU A 268 21.02 15.41 8.98
N THR A 269 21.98 15.78 9.84
CA THR A 269 23.24 15.06 10.05
C THR A 269 23.21 14.38 11.42
N VAL A 270 23.30 13.05 11.42
CA VAL A 270 23.38 12.22 12.62
C VAL A 270 24.84 11.80 12.81
N ARG A 271 25.44 12.15 13.95
CA ARG A 271 26.77 11.69 14.36
C ARG A 271 26.61 10.51 15.30
N VAL A 272 27.23 9.38 14.98
CA VAL A 272 27.20 8.17 15.81
C VAL A 272 28.57 7.95 16.41
N THR A 273 28.64 7.87 17.75
CA THR A 273 29.89 7.71 18.52
C THR A 273 29.76 6.61 19.56
N ASP A 274 30.88 6.09 20.03
CA ASP A 274 30.94 5.31 21.27
C ASP A 274 30.96 6.24 22.49
N ARG A 275 30.98 5.67 23.70
CA ARG A 275 31.04 6.41 24.97
C ARG A 275 32.32 7.22 25.16
N ALA A 276 33.39 6.91 24.42
CA ALA A 276 34.63 7.66 24.43
C ALA A 276 34.62 8.83 23.41
N GLY A 277 33.55 9.00 22.66
CA GLY A 277 33.41 9.99 21.60
C GLY A 277 34.04 9.60 20.27
N ALA A 278 34.55 8.36 20.12
CA ALA A 278 35.09 7.87 18.85
C ALA A 278 33.96 7.59 17.87
N PRO A 279 34.09 7.93 16.56
CA PRO A 279 33.10 7.66 15.54
C PRO A 279 32.86 6.15 15.35
N LEU A 280 31.61 5.76 15.04
CA LEU A 280 31.22 4.38 14.74
C LEU A 280 30.86 4.25 13.24
N PRO A 281 31.84 4.01 12.35
CA PRO A 281 31.60 3.81 10.92
C PRO A 281 30.74 2.57 10.66
N GLY A 282 29.85 2.65 9.65
CA GLY A 282 28.99 1.54 9.26
C GLY A 282 27.79 1.31 10.18
N ALA A 283 27.64 2.05 11.29
CA ALA A 283 26.45 2.02 12.11
C ALA A 283 25.21 2.30 11.23
N ALA A 284 24.16 1.49 11.35
CA ALA A 284 22.92 1.70 10.63
C ALA A 284 22.12 2.81 11.33
N VAL A 285 21.86 3.92 10.63
CA VAL A 285 21.03 5.02 11.13
C VAL A 285 19.66 4.96 10.45
N PHE A 286 18.60 4.84 11.25
CA PHE A 286 17.22 4.84 10.83
C PHE A 286 16.60 6.21 11.10
N PHE A 287 15.88 6.72 10.10
CA PHE A 287 15.06 7.93 10.19
C PHE A 287 13.60 7.49 10.18
N GLU A 288 12.90 7.70 11.29
CA GLU A 288 11.62 7.04 11.55
C GLU A 288 10.52 8.07 11.77
N ILE A 289 9.33 7.77 11.22
CA ILE A 289 8.12 8.61 11.30
C ILE A 289 7.13 7.88 12.21
N LEU A 290 6.55 8.57 13.19
CA LEU A 290 5.44 8.03 13.98
C LEU A 290 4.16 8.07 13.15
N ASN A 291 3.59 6.89 12.90
CA ASN A 291 2.39 6.75 12.09
C ASN A 291 1.71 5.42 12.46
N ALA A 292 0.40 5.38 12.53
CA ALA A 292 -0.36 4.21 12.96
C ALA A 292 0.14 3.63 14.30
N CYS A 293 0.46 4.49 15.25
CA CYS A 293 1.00 4.14 16.57
C CYS A 293 2.29 3.30 16.53
N GLN A 294 3.11 3.46 15.49
CA GLN A 294 4.38 2.76 15.29
C GLN A 294 5.44 3.68 14.70
N TRP A 295 6.70 3.44 15.06
CA TRP A 295 7.83 4.12 14.42
C TRP A 295 8.21 3.40 13.13
N PHE A 296 7.80 4.00 12.00
CA PHE A 296 8.09 3.46 10.67
C PHE A 296 9.47 3.93 10.19
N PRO A 297 10.40 3.00 9.82
CA PRO A 297 11.71 3.34 9.30
C PRO A 297 11.62 3.83 7.84
N ALA A 298 11.44 5.15 7.65
CA ALA A 298 11.27 5.75 6.33
C ALA A 298 12.58 5.74 5.51
N ALA A 299 13.74 5.82 6.20
CA ALA A 299 15.04 5.70 5.56
C ALA A 299 16.05 4.99 6.47
N ARG A 300 17.01 4.27 5.85
CA ARG A 300 18.17 3.65 6.50
C ARG A 300 19.44 4.09 5.79
N VAL A 301 20.30 4.82 6.50
CA VAL A 301 21.55 5.35 5.96
C VAL A 301 22.73 4.84 6.80
N PRO A 302 23.73 4.18 6.21
CA PRO A 302 24.91 3.78 6.96
C PRO A 302 25.77 5.01 7.30
N ALA A 303 26.33 5.04 8.52
CA ALA A 303 27.28 6.08 8.92
C ALA A 303 28.59 5.94 8.12
N ASP A 304 29.12 7.07 7.65
CA ASP A 304 30.38 7.16 6.90
C ASP A 304 31.63 6.92 7.82
N ARG A 305 32.82 7.05 7.25
CA ARG A 305 34.09 6.85 8.01
C ARG A 305 34.24 7.81 9.18
N GLN A 306 33.55 8.92 9.20
CA GLN A 306 33.54 9.91 10.29
C GLN A 306 32.37 9.66 11.27
N GLY A 307 31.63 8.57 11.14
CA GLY A 307 30.46 8.24 11.94
C GLY A 307 29.25 9.14 11.63
N LEU A 308 29.16 9.71 10.42
CA LEU A 308 28.08 10.63 10.03
C LEU A 308 27.12 9.96 9.03
N ALA A 309 25.82 10.04 9.31
CA ALA A 309 24.77 9.72 8.36
C ALA A 309 23.99 11.01 8.03
N ARG A 310 23.66 11.24 6.76
CA ARG A 310 22.96 12.44 6.30
C ARG A 310 21.74 12.06 5.48
N LEU A 311 20.64 12.79 5.71
CA LEU A 311 19.41 12.66 4.95
C LEU A 311 18.80 14.03 4.68
N THR A 312 18.43 14.30 3.43
CA THR A 312 17.55 15.42 3.10
C THR A 312 16.12 15.02 3.41
N CYS A 313 15.43 15.71 4.32
CA CYS A 313 14.07 15.40 4.75
C CYS A 313 13.24 16.68 4.98
N GLY A 314 11.93 16.54 5.13
CA GLY A 314 11.01 17.63 5.46
C GLY A 314 11.20 18.18 6.87
N ARG A 315 10.47 19.26 7.19
CA ARG A 315 10.59 20.00 8.44
C ARG A 315 9.53 19.56 9.46
N GLY A 316 9.64 18.36 9.96
CA GLY A 316 8.83 17.83 11.06
C GLY A 316 9.67 17.01 12.02
N SER A 317 9.06 16.55 13.10
CA SER A 317 9.72 15.68 14.08
C SER A 317 10.00 14.31 13.49
N LEU A 318 11.17 13.75 13.80
CA LEU A 318 11.58 12.39 13.44
C LEU A 318 12.19 11.71 14.67
N ARG A 319 12.03 10.40 14.80
CA ARG A 319 12.94 9.61 15.63
C ARG A 319 14.14 9.23 14.79
N VAL A 320 15.32 9.47 15.29
CA VAL A 320 16.55 8.90 14.73
C VAL A 320 17.04 7.80 15.67
N ARG A 321 17.39 6.65 15.09
CA ARG A 321 17.91 5.49 15.84
C ARG A 321 19.15 4.96 15.15
N ALA A 322 20.22 4.78 15.90
CA ALA A 322 21.47 4.19 15.42
C ALA A 322 21.66 2.80 16.01
N VAL A 323 22.12 1.85 15.19
CA VAL A 323 22.40 0.46 15.59
C VAL A 323 23.78 0.05 15.10
N CYS A 324 24.60 -0.52 16.00
CA CYS A 324 25.92 -1.05 15.69
C CYS A 324 26.15 -2.35 16.49
N GLY A 325 26.05 -3.50 15.84
CA GLY A 325 26.01 -4.81 16.52
C GLY A 325 24.81 -4.90 17.47
N GLU A 326 25.06 -5.22 18.73
CA GLU A 326 24.02 -5.30 19.78
C GLU A 326 23.71 -3.92 20.44
N TRP A 327 24.42 -2.88 20.06
CA TRP A 327 24.30 -1.55 20.65
C TRP A 327 23.33 -0.69 19.86
N SER A 328 22.47 0.04 20.56
CA SER A 328 21.56 1.02 19.94
C SER A 328 21.43 2.27 20.79
N ALA A 329 21.07 3.38 20.15
CA ALA A 329 20.64 4.62 20.79
C ALA A 329 19.60 5.31 19.89
N GLN A 330 18.69 6.09 20.48
CA GLN A 330 17.63 6.78 19.76
C GLN A 330 17.25 8.10 20.40
N GLU A 331 16.78 9.05 19.55
CA GLU A 331 16.32 10.36 19.98
C GLU A 331 15.21 10.88 19.08
N ILE A 332 14.21 11.54 19.65
CA ILE A 332 13.17 12.27 18.91
C ILE A 332 13.63 13.70 18.73
N ILE A 333 13.79 14.13 17.49
CA ILE A 333 14.32 15.45 17.12
C ILE A 333 13.23 16.34 16.52
N SER A 334 13.30 17.64 16.85
CA SER A 334 12.39 18.64 16.32
C SER A 334 12.61 18.91 14.82
N GLY A 335 11.64 19.53 14.18
CA GLY A 335 11.68 19.89 12.76
C GLY A 335 12.77 20.91 12.39
N ASP A 336 13.30 21.67 13.34
CA ASP A 336 14.33 22.69 13.11
C ASP A 336 15.76 22.19 13.33
N ALA A 337 15.95 21.03 13.97
CA ALA A 337 17.27 20.47 14.22
C ALA A 337 17.94 20.02 12.91
N GLU A 338 19.20 20.39 12.71
CA GLU A 338 20.02 19.99 11.56
C GLU A 338 21.11 18.97 11.94
N THR A 339 21.39 18.84 13.25
CA THR A 339 22.42 17.91 13.75
C THR A 339 21.92 17.24 15.02
N VAL A 340 22.33 15.98 15.22
CA VAL A 340 22.13 15.21 16.45
C VAL A 340 23.33 14.29 16.67
N THR A 341 23.68 13.99 17.92
CA THR A 341 24.74 13.01 18.24
C THR A 341 24.14 11.88 19.06
N LEU A 342 24.27 10.66 18.56
CA LEU A 342 23.87 9.43 19.24
C LEU A 342 25.10 8.71 19.77
N THR A 343 25.16 8.46 21.08
CA THR A 343 26.25 7.74 21.73
C THR A 343 25.81 6.32 22.08
N LEU A 344 26.53 5.30 21.57
CA LEU A 344 26.24 3.89 21.78
C LEU A 344 27.20 3.24 22.77
N PRO A 345 26.74 2.26 23.59
CA PRO A 345 25.31 1.96 23.79
C PRO A 345 24.62 3.04 24.62
N GLU A 346 23.35 3.26 24.37
CA GLU A 346 22.52 4.02 25.31
C GLU A 346 22.45 3.23 26.64
N SER A 347 22.33 3.94 27.78
CA SER A 347 22.17 3.26 29.07
C SER A 347 20.88 2.41 29.05
N GLU A 348 20.95 1.18 29.56
CA GLU A 348 19.79 0.29 29.67
C GLU A 348 18.61 1.01 30.31
N LYS A 349 17.48 1.06 29.59
CA LYS A 349 16.22 1.58 30.11
C LYS A 349 15.40 0.40 30.61
N SER A 350 15.16 0.39 31.94
CA SER A 350 14.13 -0.49 32.55
C SER A 350 12.74 -0.21 31.97
N GLU A 351 11.75 -1.04 32.31
CA GLU A 351 10.33 -0.80 31.99
C GLU A 351 9.96 0.68 32.25
N ILE A 352 9.69 1.44 31.18
CA ILE A 352 9.41 2.89 31.26
C ILE A 352 8.17 3.19 30.45
N SER A 353 7.18 3.80 31.13
CA SER A 353 6.13 4.54 30.46
C SER A 353 6.64 5.98 30.20
N ARG A 354 6.53 6.45 28.97
CA ARG A 354 6.97 7.80 28.58
C ARG A 354 5.93 8.44 27.65
N ASP A 355 5.54 9.66 27.99
CA ASP A 355 4.74 10.51 27.13
C ASP A 355 5.66 11.30 26.18
N ILE A 356 5.27 11.36 24.91
CA ILE A 356 6.00 12.03 23.82
C ILE A 356 5.04 12.88 22.99
N SER A 357 5.57 13.95 22.40
CA SER A 357 4.85 14.76 21.41
C SER A 357 5.64 14.84 20.11
N VAL A 358 4.93 14.69 18.99
CA VAL A 358 5.50 14.68 17.64
C VAL A 358 4.74 15.68 16.78
N CYS A 359 5.47 16.58 16.11
CA CYS A 359 4.89 17.62 15.25
C CYS A 359 5.16 17.29 13.78
N PRO A 360 4.16 17.29 12.88
CA PRO A 360 4.33 17.00 11.46
C PRO A 360 5.04 18.12 10.67
N GLY A 361 5.39 19.21 11.34
CA GLY A 361 5.94 20.40 10.72
C GLY A 361 4.87 21.42 10.28
N PRO A 362 5.32 22.63 9.89
CA PRO A 362 4.42 23.72 9.56
C PRO A 362 3.61 23.45 8.30
N VAL A 363 2.39 23.97 8.26
CA VAL A 363 1.61 24.02 7.02
C VAL A 363 2.24 25.07 6.11
N PRO A 364 2.79 24.69 4.94
CA PRO A 364 3.39 25.68 4.05
C PRO A 364 2.31 26.56 3.44
N MET A 365 2.60 27.84 3.27
CA MET A 365 1.76 28.72 2.45
C MET A 365 1.98 28.33 0.98
N LEU A 366 1.01 27.64 0.43
CA LEU A 366 1.02 27.31 -1.01
C LEU A 366 0.92 28.64 -1.80
N SER A 367 1.79 28.82 -2.79
CA SER A 367 1.68 29.93 -3.72
C SER A 367 0.31 29.87 -4.42
N ARG A 368 -0.32 31.03 -4.65
CA ARG A 368 -1.60 31.09 -5.37
C ARG A 368 -1.47 30.36 -6.70
N ASP A 369 -2.23 29.28 -6.87
CA ASP A 369 -2.35 28.58 -8.15
C ASP A 369 -2.71 29.59 -9.24
N LYS A 370 -1.96 29.54 -10.34
CA LYS A 370 -2.36 30.22 -11.58
C LYS A 370 -3.57 29.45 -12.12
N THR A 371 -4.75 29.84 -11.72
CA THR A 371 -5.99 29.24 -12.23
C THR A 371 -6.05 29.42 -13.74
N PRO A 372 -6.17 28.34 -14.53
CA PRO A 372 -6.29 28.45 -15.98
C PRO A 372 -7.50 29.30 -16.39
N PRO A 373 -7.51 29.88 -17.60
CA PRO A 373 -8.66 30.63 -18.11
C PRO A 373 -9.95 29.81 -18.10
N VAL A 374 -11.08 30.42 -17.74
CA VAL A 374 -12.40 29.78 -17.56
C VAL A 374 -12.84 28.84 -18.71
N PRO A 375 -12.58 29.14 -20.02
CA PRO A 375 -12.93 28.24 -21.12
C PRO A 375 -12.22 26.90 -21.08
N VAL A 376 -10.93 26.88 -20.70
CA VAL A 376 -10.13 25.64 -20.55
C VAL A 376 -10.67 24.81 -19.41
N LEU A 377 -10.97 25.42 -18.26
CA LEU A 377 -11.58 24.78 -17.10
C LEU A 377 -12.90 24.06 -17.44
N SER A 378 -13.78 24.71 -18.20
CA SER A 378 -15.06 24.11 -18.60
C SER A 378 -14.88 22.89 -19.48
N GLN A 379 -13.91 22.88 -20.39
CA GLN A 379 -13.62 21.76 -21.27
C GLN A 379 -13.02 20.59 -20.50
N GLU A 380 -12.08 20.85 -19.60
CA GLU A 380 -11.42 19.79 -18.80
C GLU A 380 -12.40 19.17 -17.80
N LYS A 381 -13.26 19.93 -17.17
CA LYS A 381 -14.36 19.39 -16.33
C LYS A 381 -15.31 18.48 -17.10
N LYS A 382 -15.62 18.81 -18.38
CA LYS A 382 -16.43 17.93 -19.24
C LYS A 382 -15.69 16.62 -19.56
N ARG A 383 -14.38 16.70 -19.84
CA ARG A 383 -13.55 15.50 -20.07
C ARG A 383 -13.51 14.61 -18.84
N LEU A 384 -13.30 15.17 -17.66
CA LEU A 384 -13.30 14.43 -16.42
C LEU A 384 -14.64 13.74 -16.18
N ALA A 385 -15.76 14.47 -16.29
CA ALA A 385 -17.09 13.91 -16.14
C ALA A 385 -17.34 12.75 -17.13
N ALA A 386 -16.94 12.93 -18.40
CA ALA A 386 -17.09 11.88 -19.41
C ALA A 386 -16.24 10.64 -19.11
N ALA A 387 -15.03 10.80 -18.58
CA ALA A 387 -14.16 9.71 -18.17
C ALA A 387 -14.78 8.91 -17.01
N ILE A 388 -15.25 9.61 -15.98
CA ILE A 388 -15.96 9.01 -14.84
C ILE A 388 -17.22 8.24 -15.29
N ASP A 389 -18.04 8.87 -16.14
CA ASP A 389 -19.28 8.24 -16.64
C ASP A 389 -18.96 6.98 -17.48
N ALA A 390 -17.90 6.99 -18.29
CA ALA A 390 -17.47 5.82 -19.06
C ALA A 390 -17.07 4.65 -18.14
N ARG A 391 -16.29 4.92 -17.10
CA ARG A 391 -15.90 3.91 -16.10
C ARG A 391 -17.13 3.36 -15.36
N LYS A 392 -18.01 4.23 -14.85
CA LYS A 392 -19.24 3.82 -14.13
C LYS A 392 -20.09 2.88 -14.99
N ARG A 393 -20.27 3.20 -16.29
CA ARG A 393 -21.01 2.31 -17.21
C ARG A 393 -20.33 0.96 -17.40
N ARG A 394 -19.00 0.93 -17.55
CA ARG A 394 -18.25 -0.33 -17.70
C ARG A 394 -18.38 -1.21 -16.45
N VAL A 395 -18.20 -0.64 -15.27
CA VAL A 395 -18.30 -1.37 -13.99
C VAL A 395 -19.73 -1.89 -13.78
N ALA A 396 -20.75 -1.04 -14.00
CA ALA A 396 -22.16 -1.45 -13.86
C ALA A 396 -22.53 -2.59 -14.83
N HIS A 397 -22.02 -2.57 -16.06
CA HIS A 397 -22.24 -3.67 -17.01
C HIS A 397 -21.60 -4.98 -16.53
N MET A 398 -20.37 -4.89 -16.02
CA MET A 398 -19.66 -6.04 -15.47
C MET A 398 -20.37 -6.64 -14.23
N GLU A 399 -20.95 -5.80 -13.36
CA GLU A 399 -21.74 -6.22 -12.21
C GLU A 399 -23.05 -6.88 -12.65
N GLN A 400 -23.76 -6.31 -13.63
CA GLN A 400 -24.97 -6.90 -14.21
C GLN A 400 -24.72 -8.27 -14.87
N ASP A 401 -23.60 -8.42 -15.57
CA ASP A 401 -23.19 -9.71 -16.14
C ASP A 401 -22.92 -10.75 -15.04
N ALA A 402 -22.26 -10.33 -13.95
CA ALA A 402 -22.01 -11.20 -12.80
C ALA A 402 -23.33 -11.62 -12.11
N GLU A 403 -24.29 -10.70 -11.94
CA GLU A 403 -25.61 -10.99 -11.39
C GLU A 403 -26.39 -12.00 -12.28
N ALA A 404 -26.38 -11.78 -13.60
CA ALA A 404 -27.05 -12.67 -14.55
C ALA A 404 -26.43 -14.09 -14.52
N MET A 405 -25.10 -14.19 -14.44
CA MET A 405 -24.40 -15.47 -14.35
C MET A 405 -24.66 -16.15 -13.00
N ALA A 406 -24.63 -15.40 -11.90
CA ALA A 406 -24.86 -15.89 -10.55
C ALA A 406 -26.27 -16.51 -10.38
N ALA A 407 -27.29 -15.92 -11.00
CA ALA A 407 -28.68 -16.39 -10.89
C ALA A 407 -28.91 -17.82 -11.44
N GLY A 408 -28.06 -18.27 -12.36
CA GLY A 408 -28.15 -19.62 -12.97
C GLY A 408 -27.20 -20.66 -12.36
N LEU A 409 -26.36 -20.28 -11.39
CA LEU A 409 -25.25 -21.11 -10.92
C LEU A 409 -25.36 -21.42 -9.41
N PRO A 410 -25.37 -22.70 -8.99
CA PRO A 410 -25.27 -23.03 -7.56
C PRO A 410 -23.97 -22.48 -6.94
N GLY A 411 -24.10 -21.67 -5.88
CA GLY A 411 -22.97 -20.96 -5.28
C GLY A 411 -22.58 -19.68 -6.03
N GLY A 412 -23.36 -19.24 -7.00
CA GLY A 412 -23.10 -18.09 -7.86
C GLY A 412 -23.02 -16.75 -7.10
N GLU A 413 -23.56 -16.65 -5.87
CA GLU A 413 -23.42 -15.47 -5.01
C GLU A 413 -21.95 -15.04 -4.77
N LEU A 414 -21.01 -16.00 -4.91
CA LEU A 414 -19.57 -15.72 -4.78
C LEU A 414 -19.01 -14.91 -5.97
N LEU A 415 -19.65 -14.98 -7.14
CA LEU A 415 -19.26 -14.20 -8.32
C LEU A 415 -19.43 -12.70 -8.07
N LEU A 416 -20.41 -12.32 -7.24
CA LEU A 416 -20.70 -10.92 -6.91
C LEU A 416 -19.58 -10.26 -6.06
N GLN A 417 -18.71 -11.08 -5.44
CA GLN A 417 -17.55 -10.57 -4.72
C GLN A 417 -16.38 -10.19 -5.66
N ALA A 418 -16.34 -10.78 -6.86
CA ALA A 418 -15.31 -10.55 -7.87
C ALA A 418 -15.90 -10.53 -9.29
N PRO A 419 -16.75 -9.52 -9.62
CA PRO A 419 -17.41 -9.44 -10.93
C PRO A 419 -16.46 -9.46 -12.13
N ALA A 420 -15.23 -8.93 -11.95
CA ALA A 420 -14.21 -8.93 -12.98
C ALA A 420 -13.59 -10.31 -13.27
N ASN A 421 -13.71 -11.24 -12.34
CA ASN A 421 -13.18 -12.61 -12.45
C ASN A 421 -14.31 -13.66 -12.51
N ARG A 422 -15.55 -13.24 -12.74
CA ARG A 422 -16.76 -14.08 -12.71
C ARG A 422 -16.64 -15.34 -13.58
N GLU A 423 -16.02 -15.21 -14.75
CA GLU A 423 -15.88 -16.33 -15.69
C GLU A 423 -15.00 -17.46 -15.13
N ASN A 424 -13.85 -17.12 -14.56
CA ASN A 424 -12.95 -18.08 -13.92
C ASN A 424 -13.61 -18.73 -12.68
N LEU A 425 -14.31 -17.94 -11.88
CA LEU A 425 -15.00 -18.45 -10.69
C LEU A 425 -16.18 -19.36 -11.09
N ALA A 426 -16.95 -19.00 -12.12
CA ALA A 426 -18.03 -19.84 -12.67
C ALA A 426 -17.47 -21.14 -13.23
N GLU A 427 -16.40 -21.09 -14.03
CA GLU A 427 -15.73 -22.27 -14.55
C GLU A 427 -15.30 -23.22 -13.43
N PHE A 428 -14.73 -22.70 -12.35
CA PHE A 428 -14.37 -23.54 -11.21
C PHE A 428 -15.61 -24.16 -10.54
N LEU A 429 -16.68 -23.41 -10.36
CA LEU A 429 -17.91 -23.91 -9.75
C LEU A 429 -18.58 -24.99 -10.60
N GLU A 430 -18.54 -24.90 -11.94
CA GLU A 430 -19.20 -25.83 -12.85
C GLU A 430 -18.37 -27.07 -13.17
N ASN A 431 -17.10 -26.88 -13.58
CA ASN A 431 -16.38 -27.89 -14.37
C ASN A 431 -15.52 -28.87 -13.56
N PHE A 432 -15.33 -28.68 -12.26
CA PHE A 432 -14.46 -29.53 -11.44
C PHE A 432 -15.25 -30.43 -10.51
N SER A 433 -14.88 -31.72 -10.43
CA SER A 433 -15.59 -32.79 -9.67
C SER A 433 -15.36 -32.71 -8.15
N PHE A 434 -15.49 -31.51 -7.55
CA PHE A 434 -15.48 -31.33 -6.10
C PHE A 434 -16.88 -30.98 -5.60
N SER A 435 -17.19 -31.30 -4.34
CA SER A 435 -18.47 -30.93 -3.75
C SER A 435 -18.64 -29.42 -3.68
N LEU A 436 -19.86 -28.91 -3.91
CA LEU A 436 -20.13 -27.48 -3.83
C LEU A 436 -19.74 -26.86 -2.47
N PRO A 437 -20.02 -27.46 -1.30
CA PRO A 437 -19.57 -26.94 -0.02
C PRO A 437 -18.04 -26.77 0.06
N HIS A 438 -17.26 -27.71 -0.46
CA HIS A 438 -15.80 -27.60 -0.48
C HIS A 438 -15.32 -26.47 -1.40
N LYS A 439 -15.93 -26.28 -2.56
CA LYS A 439 -15.64 -25.15 -3.46
C LYS A 439 -15.94 -23.82 -2.77
N GLN A 440 -17.09 -23.68 -2.13
CA GLN A 440 -17.49 -22.48 -1.40
C GLN A 440 -16.58 -22.19 -0.20
N ALA A 441 -16.22 -23.21 0.59
CA ALA A 441 -15.31 -23.05 1.72
C ALA A 441 -13.89 -22.61 1.28
N LEU A 442 -13.40 -23.14 0.15
CA LEU A 442 -12.13 -22.68 -0.42
C LEU A 442 -12.19 -21.22 -0.85
N LEU A 443 -13.24 -20.83 -1.59
CA LEU A 443 -13.40 -19.44 -2.05
C LEU A 443 -13.55 -18.47 -0.87
N ALA A 444 -14.24 -18.87 0.19
CA ALA A 444 -14.37 -18.09 1.44
C ALA A 444 -13.06 -17.95 2.23
N ALA A 445 -12.05 -18.80 1.96
CA ALA A 445 -10.72 -18.71 2.57
C ALA A 445 -9.77 -17.75 1.84
N LEU A 446 -10.17 -17.24 0.68
CA LEU A 446 -9.42 -16.26 -0.11
C LEU A 446 -9.84 -14.82 0.24
N SER A 447 -8.90 -13.88 0.10
CA SER A 447 -9.23 -12.46 0.18
C SER A 447 -10.08 -12.02 -1.02
N ARG A 448 -10.81 -10.90 -0.86
CA ARG A 448 -11.54 -10.31 -1.99
C ARG A 448 -10.64 -10.00 -3.19
N LYS A 449 -9.39 -9.64 -2.92
CA LYS A 449 -8.41 -9.32 -3.96
C LYS A 449 -7.88 -10.58 -4.66
N ASP A 450 -7.70 -11.69 -3.92
CA ASP A 450 -7.35 -12.97 -4.52
C ASP A 450 -8.46 -13.49 -5.46
N LEU A 451 -9.72 -13.29 -5.08
CA LEU A 451 -10.85 -13.63 -5.95
C LEU A 451 -10.85 -12.86 -7.29
N GLN A 452 -10.24 -11.67 -7.37
CA GLN A 452 -10.18 -10.89 -8.61
C GLN A 452 -9.21 -11.45 -9.66
N ASP A 453 -8.24 -12.29 -9.26
CA ASP A 453 -7.17 -12.74 -10.16
C ASP A 453 -6.84 -14.24 -10.09
N VAL A 454 -7.45 -15.00 -9.17
CA VAL A 454 -7.26 -16.45 -9.08
C VAL A 454 -7.82 -17.16 -10.31
N THR A 455 -7.11 -18.21 -10.78
CA THR A 455 -7.56 -19.03 -11.93
C THR A 455 -8.20 -20.34 -11.48
N PRO A 456 -9.06 -20.97 -12.34
CA PRO A 456 -9.72 -22.23 -12.03
C PRO A 456 -8.73 -23.37 -11.73
N GLU A 457 -7.57 -23.39 -12.42
CA GLU A 457 -6.54 -24.42 -12.23
C GLU A 457 -5.90 -24.32 -10.85
N VAL A 458 -5.65 -23.10 -10.34
CA VAL A 458 -5.14 -22.88 -8.98
C VAL A 458 -6.13 -23.40 -7.95
N LEU A 459 -7.42 -23.09 -8.12
CA LEU A 459 -8.48 -23.54 -7.22
C LEU A 459 -8.67 -25.06 -7.25
N ALA A 460 -8.65 -25.67 -8.44
CA ALA A 460 -8.77 -27.11 -8.61
C ALA A 460 -7.57 -27.85 -8.01
N GLU A 461 -6.35 -27.37 -8.24
CA GLU A 461 -5.15 -27.95 -7.64
C GLU A 461 -5.15 -27.82 -6.11
N SER A 462 -5.73 -26.74 -5.59
CA SER A 462 -5.89 -26.49 -4.16
C SER A 462 -6.78 -27.53 -3.47
N LEU A 463 -7.82 -28.01 -4.11
CA LEU A 463 -8.69 -29.09 -3.59
C LEU A 463 -8.20 -30.50 -3.92
N SER A 464 -7.14 -30.66 -4.74
CA SER A 464 -6.56 -31.95 -5.09
C SER A 464 -5.68 -32.56 -3.99
N VAL A 465 -5.46 -31.86 -2.86
CA VAL A 465 -4.77 -32.40 -1.69
C VAL A 465 -5.67 -33.39 -0.93
N PRO A 466 -5.10 -34.24 -0.03
CA PRO A 466 -5.92 -35.08 0.83
C PRO A 466 -7.00 -34.28 1.53
N GLY A 467 -8.25 -34.76 1.46
CA GLY A 467 -9.41 -34.11 2.06
C GLY A 467 -9.29 -33.93 3.59
N PRO A 468 -10.21 -33.20 4.21
CA PRO A 468 -10.19 -33.04 5.65
C PRO A 468 -10.32 -34.39 6.34
N CYS A 469 -9.44 -34.66 7.31
CA CYS A 469 -9.55 -35.83 8.16
C CYS A 469 -10.40 -35.50 9.40
N PRO A 470 -11.06 -36.50 10.04
CA PRO A 470 -11.95 -36.25 11.19
C PRO A 470 -11.26 -35.53 12.37
N GLU A 471 -9.95 -35.61 12.48
CA GLU A 471 -9.16 -35.03 13.56
C GLU A 471 -8.76 -33.56 13.28
N LEU A 472 -8.97 -33.06 12.05
CA LEU A 472 -8.60 -31.71 11.65
C LEU A 472 -9.86 -30.83 11.55
N PRO A 473 -9.95 -29.70 12.30
CA PRO A 473 -11.04 -28.74 12.15
C PRO A 473 -11.17 -28.26 10.69
N GLU A 474 -12.39 -28.18 10.18
CA GLU A 474 -12.67 -27.86 8.78
C GLU A 474 -12.13 -26.47 8.40
N ASP A 475 -12.25 -25.48 9.28
CA ASP A 475 -11.72 -24.14 9.10
C ASP A 475 -10.18 -24.13 9.02
N VAL A 476 -9.50 -24.97 9.82
CA VAL A 476 -8.04 -25.15 9.75
C VAL A 476 -7.65 -25.79 8.42
N TYR A 477 -8.41 -26.77 7.94
CA TYR A 477 -8.14 -27.40 6.64
C TYR A 477 -8.27 -26.39 5.49
N PHE A 478 -9.39 -25.68 5.38
CA PHE A 478 -9.58 -24.77 4.25
C PHE A 478 -8.64 -23.57 4.28
N ARG A 479 -8.33 -23.02 5.44
CA ARG A 479 -7.42 -21.86 5.57
C ARG A 479 -5.95 -22.22 5.43
N TYR A 480 -5.52 -23.38 5.92
CA TYR A 480 -4.10 -23.69 6.11
C TYR A 480 -3.61 -24.94 5.42
N VAL A 481 -4.47 -25.68 4.69
CA VAL A 481 -4.11 -26.76 3.78
C VAL A 481 -4.59 -26.46 2.35
N ALA A 482 -5.90 -26.26 2.18
CA ALA A 482 -6.49 -26.05 0.86
C ALA A 482 -6.17 -24.65 0.29
N CYS A 483 -6.27 -23.58 1.06
CA CYS A 483 -6.03 -22.21 0.57
C CYS A 483 -4.66 -22.09 -0.12
N PRO A 484 -4.61 -21.58 -1.37
CA PRO A 484 -3.35 -21.41 -2.10
C PRO A 484 -2.51 -20.22 -1.58
N ARG A 485 -3.14 -19.19 -0.96
CA ARG A 485 -2.48 -17.98 -0.50
C ARG A 485 -1.69 -18.21 0.79
N ILE A 486 -0.43 -17.81 0.80
CA ILE A 486 0.45 -17.86 1.98
C ILE A 486 0.91 -16.46 2.35
N ASP A 487 1.45 -15.72 1.39
CA ASP A 487 1.94 -14.35 1.49
C ASP A 487 1.47 -13.51 0.29
N ASN A 488 2.36 -12.75 -0.34
CA ASN A 488 2.10 -11.94 -1.54
C ASN A 488 2.65 -12.57 -2.83
N GLU A 489 3.00 -13.85 -2.80
CA GLU A 489 3.45 -14.59 -3.99
C GLU A 489 2.35 -14.60 -5.08
N PRO A 490 2.72 -14.64 -6.39
CA PRO A 490 1.77 -14.86 -7.46
C PRO A 490 1.01 -16.18 -7.28
N LEU A 491 -0.31 -16.20 -7.50
CA LEU A 491 -1.09 -17.43 -7.46
C LEU A 491 -0.93 -18.20 -8.78
N ARG A 492 -0.25 -19.35 -8.72
CA ARG A 492 -0.02 -20.25 -9.86
C ARG A 492 -0.28 -21.70 -9.47
N PRO A 493 -0.68 -22.57 -10.40
CA PRO A 493 -0.71 -24.01 -10.17
C PRO A 493 0.72 -24.50 -9.92
N GLN A 494 1.03 -24.98 -8.72
CA GLN A 494 2.40 -25.35 -8.32
C GLN A 494 2.51 -26.55 -7.38
N ARG A 495 1.39 -27.00 -6.79
CA ARG A 495 1.42 -28.10 -5.80
C ARG A 495 1.94 -29.41 -6.39
N ARG A 496 1.55 -29.74 -7.62
CA ARG A 496 2.06 -30.93 -8.32
C ARG A 496 3.57 -30.83 -8.56
N GLN A 497 4.04 -29.65 -8.95
CA GLN A 497 5.48 -29.40 -9.16
C GLN A 497 6.25 -29.58 -7.85
N LEU A 498 5.76 -29.04 -6.74
CA LEU A 498 6.34 -29.19 -5.41
C LEU A 498 6.41 -30.67 -4.99
N LEU A 499 5.33 -31.44 -5.19
CA LEU A 499 5.29 -32.87 -4.88
C LEU A 499 6.22 -33.69 -5.79
N HIS A 500 6.31 -33.36 -7.08
CA HIS A 500 7.19 -34.07 -8.02
C HIS A 500 8.68 -33.82 -7.75
N ALA A 501 9.03 -32.70 -7.12
CA ALA A 501 10.40 -32.36 -6.77
C ALA A 501 10.94 -33.16 -5.56
N MET A 502 10.07 -33.93 -4.87
CA MET A 502 10.43 -34.75 -3.70
C MET A 502 10.28 -36.24 -4.01
N THR A 503 11.19 -37.06 -3.48
CA THR A 503 11.03 -38.52 -3.45
C THR A 503 9.93 -38.93 -2.49
N ASP A 504 9.37 -40.14 -2.65
CA ASP A 504 8.28 -40.59 -1.76
C ASP A 504 8.77 -40.74 -0.30
N SER A 505 10.04 -41.12 -0.12
CA SER A 505 10.66 -41.14 1.21
C SER A 505 10.77 -39.77 1.85
N GLN A 506 11.12 -38.74 1.07
CA GLN A 506 11.13 -37.35 1.55
C GLN A 506 9.71 -36.85 1.89
N LYS A 507 8.72 -37.14 1.06
CA LYS A 507 7.31 -36.77 1.31
C LYS A 507 6.83 -37.35 2.64
N GLU A 508 7.07 -38.64 2.87
CA GLU A 508 6.65 -39.31 4.10
C GLU A 508 7.41 -38.79 5.32
N HIS A 509 8.73 -38.56 5.20
CA HIS A 509 9.56 -38.02 6.27
C HIS A 509 9.09 -36.61 6.65
N PHE A 510 8.98 -35.69 5.70
CA PHE A 510 8.61 -34.29 5.95
C PHE A 510 7.14 -34.11 6.38
N ARG A 511 6.25 -35.01 5.95
CA ARG A 511 4.88 -35.03 6.45
C ARG A 511 4.80 -35.36 7.94
N ARG A 512 5.65 -36.28 8.42
CA ARG A 512 5.72 -36.67 9.83
C ARG A 512 6.50 -35.68 10.68
N ASP A 513 7.53 -35.09 10.08
CA ASP A 513 8.42 -34.13 10.74
C ASP A 513 8.59 -32.83 9.92
N PRO A 514 7.66 -31.89 10.01
CA PRO A 514 7.77 -30.60 9.35
C PRO A 514 8.95 -29.76 9.83
N GLN A 515 9.44 -29.99 11.06
CA GLN A 515 10.63 -29.30 11.57
C GLN A 515 11.89 -29.72 10.78
N ALA A 516 12.01 -31.01 10.46
CA ALA A 516 13.09 -31.49 9.58
C ALA A 516 13.01 -30.90 8.17
N LEU A 517 11.80 -30.66 7.63
CA LEU A 517 11.63 -29.93 6.38
C LEU A 517 12.17 -28.51 6.48
N TYR A 518 11.83 -27.77 7.55
CA TYR A 518 12.30 -26.40 7.71
C TYR A 518 13.83 -26.32 7.85
N ALA A 519 14.43 -27.23 8.60
CA ALA A 519 15.89 -27.35 8.72
C ALA A 519 16.52 -27.60 7.33
N TRP A 520 15.98 -28.55 6.59
CA TRP A 520 16.45 -28.85 5.23
C TRP A 520 16.34 -27.65 4.30
N LEU A 521 15.23 -26.88 4.35
CA LEU A 521 15.07 -25.66 3.55
C LEU A 521 16.08 -24.58 3.94
N THR A 522 16.36 -24.42 5.23
CA THR A 522 17.35 -23.46 5.73
C THR A 522 18.75 -23.76 5.21
N GLU A 523 19.10 -25.03 5.04
CA GLU A 523 20.39 -25.47 4.50
C GLU A 523 20.45 -25.39 2.96
N ASN A 524 19.32 -25.54 2.27
CA ASN A 524 19.30 -25.78 0.82
C ASN A 524 18.74 -24.60 -0.01
N ILE A 525 18.11 -23.60 0.60
CA ILE A 525 17.63 -22.40 -0.08
C ILE A 525 18.56 -21.24 0.25
N HIS A 526 19.23 -20.72 -0.77
CA HIS A 526 20.24 -19.67 -0.61
C HIS A 526 19.67 -18.30 -0.89
N PHE A 527 20.04 -17.33 -0.09
CA PHE A 527 19.66 -15.93 -0.28
C PHE A 527 20.77 -15.16 -1.00
N PHE A 528 20.38 -14.46 -2.07
CA PHE A 528 21.26 -13.60 -2.86
C PHE A 528 20.84 -12.14 -2.68
N PRO A 529 21.19 -11.48 -1.56
CA PRO A 529 20.62 -10.17 -1.19
C PRO A 529 20.90 -9.06 -2.21
N GLN A 530 21.98 -9.17 -3.01
CA GLN A 530 22.30 -8.18 -4.04
C GLN A 530 21.47 -8.33 -5.32
N GLU A 531 20.82 -9.49 -5.51
CA GLU A 531 20.08 -9.86 -6.72
C GLU A 531 18.56 -9.82 -6.51
N GLU A 532 18.12 -9.58 -5.27
CA GLU A 532 16.71 -9.63 -4.88
C GLU A 532 16.12 -8.25 -4.59
N SER A 533 14.80 -8.18 -4.58
CA SER A 533 14.04 -7.10 -3.96
C SER A 533 13.46 -7.59 -2.63
N PRO A 534 13.69 -6.90 -1.51
CA PRO A 534 13.22 -7.35 -0.20
C PRO A 534 11.71 -7.56 -0.07
N GLN A 535 10.94 -6.93 -0.96
CA GLN A 535 9.47 -6.93 -0.93
C GLN A 535 8.84 -7.96 -1.87
N LEU A 536 9.64 -8.65 -2.69
CA LEU A 536 9.14 -9.66 -3.62
C LEU A 536 9.29 -11.06 -3.05
N THR A 537 8.22 -11.83 -3.16
CA THR A 537 8.20 -13.24 -2.79
C THR A 537 8.37 -14.10 -4.04
N THR A 538 9.40 -14.96 -4.06
CA THR A 538 9.59 -15.94 -5.12
C THR A 538 8.53 -17.03 -5.00
N LEU A 539 7.95 -17.45 -6.13
CA LEU A 539 7.04 -18.60 -6.20
C LEU A 539 7.66 -19.82 -5.52
N PRO A 540 6.96 -20.51 -4.60
CA PRO A 540 7.48 -21.69 -3.91
C PRO A 540 8.09 -22.73 -4.82
N ALA A 541 7.43 -23.10 -5.93
CA ALA A 541 8.00 -24.07 -6.88
C ALA A 541 9.27 -23.58 -7.56
N ALA A 542 9.34 -22.29 -7.87
CA ALA A 542 10.52 -21.67 -8.48
C ALA A 542 11.68 -21.55 -7.47
N ALA A 543 11.40 -21.18 -6.22
CA ALA A 543 12.40 -21.16 -5.15
C ALA A 543 12.98 -22.55 -4.88
N LEU A 544 12.15 -23.59 -4.90
CA LEU A 544 12.60 -24.98 -4.75
C LEU A 544 13.49 -25.42 -5.93
N ALA A 545 13.09 -25.09 -7.16
CA ALA A 545 13.82 -25.49 -8.38
C ALA A 545 15.16 -24.77 -8.52
N SER A 546 15.23 -23.49 -8.19
CA SER A 546 16.43 -22.66 -8.27
C SER A 546 17.36 -22.80 -7.06
N ARG A 547 16.88 -23.34 -5.95
CA ARG A 547 17.54 -23.28 -4.64
C ARG A 547 17.86 -21.86 -4.19
N ALA A 548 17.06 -20.90 -4.62
CA ALA A 548 17.26 -19.47 -4.37
C ALA A 548 15.96 -18.81 -3.89
N GLY A 549 16.08 -17.91 -2.91
CA GLY A 549 14.95 -17.14 -2.40
C GLY A 549 15.32 -16.34 -1.15
N SER A 550 14.59 -15.26 -0.90
CA SER A 550 14.69 -14.49 0.34
C SER A 550 14.26 -15.34 1.55
N PRO A 551 14.58 -14.94 2.79
CA PRO A 551 14.04 -15.62 3.98
C PRO A 551 12.51 -15.75 3.95
N LEU A 552 11.79 -14.71 3.52
CA LEU A 552 10.33 -14.74 3.36
C LEU A 552 9.88 -15.74 2.29
N SER A 553 10.59 -15.81 1.14
CA SER A 553 10.33 -16.79 0.08
C SER A 553 10.55 -18.23 0.56
N ARG A 554 11.59 -18.47 1.37
CA ARG A 554 11.86 -19.78 2.00
C ARG A 554 10.74 -20.17 2.97
N ASP A 555 10.27 -19.22 3.79
CA ASP A 555 9.22 -19.46 4.78
C ASP A 555 7.85 -19.69 4.09
N ALA A 556 7.59 -18.99 2.98
CA ALA A 556 6.43 -19.27 2.12
C ALA A 556 6.54 -20.65 1.45
N LEU A 557 7.75 -21.04 0.99
CA LEU A 557 8.02 -22.39 0.43
C LEU A 557 7.79 -23.48 1.47
N PHE A 558 8.20 -23.25 2.72
CA PHE A 558 7.93 -24.18 3.83
C PHE A 558 6.43 -24.42 3.97
N ALA A 559 5.63 -23.35 4.07
CA ALA A 559 4.19 -23.46 4.21
C ALA A 559 3.54 -24.13 2.98
N ALA A 560 4.01 -23.83 1.75
CA ALA A 560 3.53 -24.43 0.53
C ALA A 560 3.78 -25.95 0.48
N LEU A 561 4.99 -26.39 0.86
CA LEU A 561 5.35 -27.82 0.91
C LEU A 561 4.53 -28.56 1.98
N CYS A 562 4.40 -28.00 3.19
CA CYS A 562 3.54 -28.58 4.22
C CYS A 562 2.10 -28.75 3.72
N ARG A 563 1.51 -27.70 3.14
CA ARG A 563 0.15 -27.75 2.57
C ARG A 563 0.02 -28.78 1.46
N ALA A 564 1.01 -28.87 0.58
CA ALA A 564 1.03 -29.89 -0.48
C ALA A 564 1.09 -31.33 0.08
N LEU A 565 1.74 -31.53 1.22
CA LEU A 565 1.80 -32.79 1.96
C LEU A 565 0.56 -33.06 2.84
N GLY A 566 -0.41 -32.15 2.88
CA GLY A 566 -1.62 -32.23 3.71
C GLY A 566 -1.41 -31.80 5.17
N VAL A 567 -0.29 -31.14 5.50
CA VAL A 567 -0.01 -30.60 6.82
C VAL A 567 -0.43 -29.12 6.85
N PRO A 568 -1.33 -28.70 7.77
CA PRO A 568 -1.68 -27.29 7.86
C PRO A 568 -0.47 -26.45 8.27
N ALA A 569 -0.21 -25.40 7.51
CA ALA A 569 0.91 -24.50 7.76
C ALA A 569 0.56 -23.05 7.39
N ARG A 570 1.19 -22.11 8.08
CA ARG A 570 0.97 -20.67 7.92
C ARG A 570 2.23 -19.86 8.24
N LEU A 571 2.22 -18.61 7.86
CA LEU A 571 3.00 -17.58 8.52
C LEU A 571 2.14 -17.01 9.65
N HIS A 572 2.70 -16.87 10.84
CA HIS A 572 1.96 -16.37 12.00
C HIS A 572 1.46 -14.94 11.73
N PRO A 573 0.18 -14.62 12.04
CA PRO A 573 -0.42 -13.36 11.62
C PRO A 573 0.29 -12.11 12.17
N ALA A 574 0.78 -12.14 13.41
CA ALA A 574 1.38 -10.94 14.00
C ALA A 574 2.83 -10.70 13.56
N ASP A 575 3.69 -11.72 13.51
CA ASP A 575 5.14 -11.58 13.30
C ASP A 575 5.72 -12.37 12.13
N ARG A 576 4.86 -13.05 11.35
CA ARG A 576 5.23 -13.81 10.15
C ARG A 576 6.11 -15.05 10.40
N GLU A 577 6.24 -15.52 11.65
CA GLU A 577 6.95 -16.75 11.94
C GLU A 577 6.33 -17.95 11.22
N PRO A 578 7.10 -18.79 10.49
CA PRO A 578 6.56 -19.99 9.85
C PRO A 578 6.14 -21.03 10.88
N GLN A 579 4.92 -21.55 10.74
CA GLN A 579 4.28 -22.46 11.67
C GLN A 579 3.61 -23.63 10.96
N PHE A 580 3.57 -24.77 11.63
CA PHE A 580 2.83 -25.97 11.22
C PHE A 580 1.91 -26.47 12.35
N TRP A 581 0.82 -27.15 11.96
CA TRP A 581 -0.17 -27.70 12.89
C TRP A 581 0.21 -29.09 13.31
N GLN A 582 0.25 -29.34 14.62
CA GLN A 582 0.48 -30.67 15.19
C GLN A 582 -0.16 -30.76 16.58
N ASN A 583 -0.84 -31.86 16.87
CA ASN A 583 -1.47 -32.12 18.18
C ASN A 583 -2.46 -30.99 18.60
N GLY A 584 -3.30 -30.52 17.67
CA GLY A 584 -4.36 -29.56 17.95
C GLY A 584 -3.92 -28.10 18.06
N GLN A 585 -2.66 -27.75 17.71
CA GLN A 585 -2.15 -26.39 17.79
C GLN A 585 -1.05 -26.08 16.76
N PHE A 586 -0.84 -24.79 16.48
CA PHE A 586 0.29 -24.34 15.68
C PHE A 586 1.61 -24.35 16.48
N ARG A 587 2.69 -24.77 15.83
CA ARG A 587 4.04 -24.84 16.37
C ARG A 587 5.02 -24.12 15.47
N SER A 588 6.04 -23.51 16.05
CA SER A 588 7.17 -22.92 15.33
C SER A 588 7.85 -23.94 14.43
N ALA A 589 8.11 -23.59 13.18
CA ALA A 589 8.87 -24.41 12.26
C ALA A 589 10.34 -24.56 12.68
N ALA A 590 10.90 -23.55 13.33
CA ALA A 590 12.28 -23.54 13.77
C ALA A 590 12.52 -24.35 15.04
N THR A 591 11.62 -24.24 16.02
CA THR A 591 11.83 -24.83 17.37
C THR A 591 10.95 -26.04 17.65
N GLY A 592 9.89 -26.28 16.88
CA GLY A 592 8.90 -27.32 17.16
C GLY A 592 8.01 -27.04 18.38
N LEU A 593 8.17 -25.89 19.02
CA LEU A 593 7.41 -25.51 20.22
C LEU A 593 6.16 -24.71 19.87
N ALA A 594 5.09 -24.91 20.63
CA ALA A 594 3.94 -24.02 20.61
C ALA A 594 4.25 -22.73 21.37
N ARG A 595 3.62 -21.62 20.99
CA ARG A 595 3.71 -20.38 21.77
C ARG A 595 3.04 -20.54 23.11
N GLY A 596 3.71 -20.15 24.16
CA GLY A 596 3.23 -20.26 25.54
C GLY A 596 3.06 -18.93 26.26
N SER A 597 3.58 -17.85 25.69
CA SER A 597 3.56 -16.51 26.28
C SER A 597 2.45 -15.66 25.66
N PHE A 598 1.77 -14.87 26.47
CA PHE A 598 0.60 -14.11 26.07
C PHE A 598 0.63 -12.68 26.59
N LEU A 599 0.40 -11.72 25.70
CA LEU A 599 0.06 -10.35 26.04
C LEU A 599 -1.46 -10.21 26.12
N ILE A 600 -1.96 -9.71 27.24
CA ILE A 600 -3.37 -9.41 27.46
C ILE A 600 -3.50 -7.89 27.52
N LEU A 601 -4.08 -7.30 26.47
CA LEU A 601 -4.41 -5.88 26.42
C LEU A 601 -5.80 -5.65 27.01
N GLU A 602 -5.95 -4.59 27.80
CA GLU A 602 -7.20 -4.15 28.42
C GLU A 602 -7.53 -2.72 27.95
N ASN A 603 -8.78 -2.28 28.08
CA ASN A 603 -9.35 -1.05 27.55
C ASN A 603 -9.37 -1.03 26.00
N PRO A 604 -10.48 -1.52 25.41
CA PRO A 604 -10.61 -1.65 23.96
C PRO A 604 -10.31 -0.36 23.20
N MET A 605 -9.39 -0.46 22.25
CA MET A 605 -8.95 0.59 21.35
C MET A 605 -8.80 0.05 19.92
N ALA A 606 -8.79 0.90 18.90
CA ALA A 606 -8.62 0.51 17.50
C ALA A 606 -7.11 0.31 17.19
N PHE A 607 -6.76 -0.90 16.73
CA PHE A 607 -5.40 -1.20 16.27
C PHE A 607 -5.04 -0.36 15.04
N GLY A 608 -3.82 0.18 15.00
CA GLY A 608 -3.33 1.02 13.91
C GLY A 608 -3.86 2.46 13.91
N THR A 609 -4.84 2.78 14.79
CA THR A 609 -5.38 4.14 14.93
C THR A 609 -5.18 4.68 16.34
N ASP A 610 -5.41 3.84 17.36
CA ASP A 610 -5.32 4.21 18.75
C ASP A 610 -4.13 3.58 19.47
N PHE A 611 -3.69 2.40 18.99
CA PHE A 611 -2.51 1.72 19.53
C PHE A 611 -1.79 0.85 18.48
N GLY A 612 -0.50 0.62 18.71
CA GLY A 612 0.35 -0.29 17.97
C GLY A 612 1.27 -1.08 18.90
N LEU A 613 1.82 -2.19 18.40
CA LEU A 613 2.75 -3.06 19.11
C LEU A 613 3.98 -3.32 18.24
N THR A 614 5.17 -3.17 18.83
CA THR A 614 6.46 -3.36 18.17
C THR A 614 7.34 -4.29 18.99
N LYS A 615 8.03 -5.22 18.36
CA LYS A 615 9.09 -6.02 18.98
C LYS A 615 10.39 -5.24 18.91
N GLN A 616 11.09 -5.08 20.08
CA GLN A 616 12.22 -4.14 20.16
C GLN A 616 13.52 -4.66 19.52
N GLU A 617 13.76 -5.97 19.51
CA GLU A 617 15.01 -6.55 19.05
C GLU A 617 15.33 -6.18 17.59
N ASP A 618 14.33 -6.18 16.74
CA ASP A 618 14.42 -5.87 15.31
C ASP A 618 13.53 -4.67 14.89
N GLU A 619 12.88 -4.01 15.85
CA GLU A 619 11.87 -2.96 15.63
C GLU A 619 10.75 -3.42 14.67
N GLN A 620 10.41 -4.70 14.74
CA GLN A 620 9.35 -5.27 13.93
C GLN A 620 7.99 -4.80 14.44
N ALA A 621 7.27 -4.08 13.59
CA ALA A 621 5.85 -3.81 13.80
C ALA A 621 5.04 -5.11 13.72
N LEU A 622 4.21 -5.38 14.73
CA LEU A 622 3.37 -6.57 14.76
C LEU A 622 1.98 -6.24 14.23
N ASP A 623 1.44 -7.11 13.38
CA ASP A 623 0.09 -6.97 12.84
C ASP A 623 -0.93 -7.63 13.76
N LEU A 624 -1.77 -6.83 14.39
CA LEU A 624 -2.84 -7.31 15.26
C LEU A 624 -4.24 -7.25 14.62
N SER A 625 -4.34 -7.01 13.33
CA SER A 625 -5.62 -6.88 12.60
C SER A 625 -6.50 -8.14 12.67
N SER A 626 -5.89 -9.32 12.83
CA SER A 626 -6.57 -10.61 12.97
C SER A 626 -7.05 -10.91 14.38
N TYR A 627 -6.65 -10.12 15.38
CA TYR A 627 -7.05 -10.29 16.78
C TYR A 627 -8.28 -9.46 17.11
N SER A 628 -9.12 -9.94 18.01
CA SER A 628 -10.37 -9.28 18.37
C SER A 628 -10.53 -9.10 19.87
N TRP A 629 -11.20 -8.03 20.26
CA TRP A 629 -11.59 -7.77 21.64
C TRP A 629 -12.71 -8.72 22.09
N LYS A 630 -12.50 -9.41 23.19
CA LYS A 630 -13.50 -10.30 23.83
C LYS A 630 -13.61 -9.92 25.30
N ASN A 631 -14.82 -9.56 25.75
CA ASN A 631 -15.07 -9.15 27.15
C ASN A 631 -14.11 -8.05 27.64
N GLY A 632 -13.79 -7.07 26.82
CA GLY A 632 -12.90 -5.96 27.16
C GLY A 632 -11.41 -6.28 27.11
N GLN A 633 -11.01 -7.47 26.67
CA GLN A 633 -9.62 -7.91 26.57
C GLN A 633 -9.28 -8.40 25.16
N MET A 634 -8.06 -8.14 24.71
CA MET A 634 -7.45 -8.75 23.52
C MET A 634 -6.26 -9.60 23.98
N THR A 635 -6.23 -10.86 23.59
CA THR A 635 -5.13 -11.77 23.93
C THR A 635 -4.31 -12.06 22.67
N VAL A 636 -3.02 -11.77 22.73
CA VAL A 636 -2.05 -11.95 21.64
C VAL A 636 -1.00 -12.96 22.09
N ASP A 637 -0.79 -14.00 21.29
CA ASP A 637 0.28 -14.98 21.52
C ASP A 637 1.59 -14.46 20.92
N LEU A 638 2.61 -14.31 21.74
CA LEU A 638 3.89 -13.71 21.38
C LEU A 638 5.06 -14.65 21.73
N LEU A 639 6.19 -14.43 21.09
CA LEU A 639 7.46 -15.02 21.51
C LEU A 639 8.00 -14.28 22.74
N PRO A 640 8.83 -14.92 23.60
CA PRO A 640 9.57 -14.20 24.62
C PRO A 640 10.44 -13.10 23.98
N GLY A 641 10.55 -11.94 24.64
CA GLY A 641 11.31 -10.82 24.13
C GLY A 641 10.90 -9.48 24.74
N ARG A 642 11.43 -8.39 24.20
CA ARG A 642 11.10 -7.03 24.61
C ARG A 642 10.16 -6.40 23.61
N TYR A 643 9.16 -5.69 24.12
CA TYR A 643 8.10 -5.10 23.31
C TYR A 643 7.84 -3.65 23.70
N THR A 644 7.28 -2.91 22.77
CA THR A 644 6.80 -1.55 22.96
C THR A 644 5.35 -1.46 22.49
N VAL A 645 4.44 -1.07 23.39
CA VAL A 645 3.10 -0.58 23.04
C VAL A 645 3.16 0.93 22.94
N ILE A 646 2.61 1.46 21.87
CA ILE A 646 2.38 2.91 21.69
C ILE A 646 0.87 3.12 21.60
N THR A 647 0.34 4.02 22.41
CA THR A 647 -1.01 4.59 22.23
C THR A 647 -0.86 6.04 21.83
N ASP A 648 -1.67 6.53 20.89
CA ASP A 648 -1.59 7.92 20.50
C ASP A 648 -2.95 8.60 20.33
N SER A 649 -2.90 9.92 20.35
CA SER A 649 -3.99 10.83 19.99
C SER A 649 -3.46 11.83 18.99
N ARG A 650 -3.98 11.76 17.76
CA ARG A 650 -3.63 12.71 16.70
C ARG A 650 -4.58 13.90 16.73
N LEU A 651 -4.02 15.09 16.82
CA LEU A 651 -4.77 16.35 16.88
C LEU A 651 -5.21 16.84 15.48
N PRO A 652 -6.20 17.76 15.39
CA PRO A 652 -6.61 18.34 14.11
C PRO A 652 -5.52 19.08 13.33
N CYS A 653 -4.48 19.60 13.98
CA CYS A 653 -3.28 20.17 13.34
C CYS A 653 -2.35 19.09 12.74
N GLY A 654 -2.50 17.82 13.15
CA GLY A 654 -1.67 16.69 12.80
C GLY A 654 -0.61 16.35 13.87
N ASP A 655 -0.47 17.13 14.94
CA ASP A 655 0.40 16.80 16.06
C ASP A 655 -0.10 15.52 16.73
N ILE A 656 0.84 14.78 17.31
CA ILE A 656 0.58 13.51 18.01
C ILE A 656 1.02 13.65 19.47
N HIS A 657 0.11 13.32 20.38
CA HIS A 657 0.45 13.02 21.77
C HIS A 657 0.40 11.51 21.96
N ALA A 658 1.54 10.90 22.27
CA ALA A 658 1.64 9.45 22.37
C ALA A 658 2.22 9.02 23.72
N ARG A 659 1.75 7.86 24.23
CA ARG A 659 2.31 7.16 25.37
C ARG A 659 3.01 5.90 24.90
N THR A 660 4.26 5.74 25.27
CA THR A 660 5.07 4.56 24.98
C THR A 660 5.23 3.74 26.25
N VAL A 661 4.93 2.45 26.20
CA VAL A 661 5.11 1.49 27.29
C VAL A 661 6.02 0.36 26.81
N CYS A 662 7.25 0.31 27.37
CA CYS A 662 8.20 -0.77 27.11
C CYS A 662 8.06 -1.85 28.18
N PHE A 663 8.09 -3.12 27.77
CA PHE A 663 7.98 -4.25 28.69
C PHE A 663 8.72 -5.48 28.15
N SER A 664 9.05 -6.40 29.04
CA SER A 664 9.57 -7.72 28.70
C SER A 664 8.48 -8.78 28.88
N LEU A 665 8.54 -9.83 28.06
CA LEU A 665 7.66 -11.00 28.15
C LEU A 665 8.53 -12.24 28.23
N ASP A 666 8.44 -12.96 29.35
CA ASP A 666 9.20 -14.19 29.59
C ASP A 666 8.50 -15.41 28.99
N ASN A 667 9.24 -16.52 28.87
CA ASN A 667 8.68 -17.77 28.35
C ASN A 667 7.58 -18.31 29.30
N GLY A 668 6.38 -18.54 28.78
CA GLY A 668 5.21 -18.99 29.53
C GLY A 668 4.49 -17.91 30.33
N GLU A 669 4.93 -16.66 30.26
CA GLU A 669 4.32 -15.53 30.97
C GLU A 669 3.00 -15.08 30.33
N LYS A 670 2.08 -14.61 31.19
CA LYS A 670 0.86 -13.88 30.80
C LYS A 670 0.94 -12.46 31.33
N ARG A 671 1.36 -11.53 30.48
CA ARG A 671 1.51 -10.11 30.82
C ARG A 671 0.23 -9.35 30.53
N ARG A 672 -0.23 -8.51 31.47
CA ARG A 672 -1.38 -7.62 31.30
C ARG A 672 -0.91 -6.19 31.15
N ILE A 673 -1.48 -5.47 30.18
CA ILE A 673 -1.23 -4.04 29.97
C ILE A 673 -2.58 -3.35 29.71
N SER A 674 -2.88 -2.35 30.55
CA SER A 674 -4.00 -1.44 30.33
C SER A 674 -3.59 -0.37 29.34
N LEU A 675 -4.32 -0.27 28.22
CA LEU A 675 -4.09 0.78 27.24
C LEU A 675 -4.60 2.13 27.76
N GLU A 676 -3.75 3.14 27.72
CA GLU A 676 -4.11 4.49 28.15
C GLU A 676 -3.51 5.51 27.19
N LYS A 677 -4.33 6.45 26.70
CA LYS A 677 -3.87 7.58 25.90
C LYS A 677 -3.39 8.73 26.77
N VAL A 678 -2.49 9.55 26.24
CA VAL A 678 -2.18 10.87 26.80
C VAL A 678 -3.46 11.70 26.75
N PRO A 679 -3.88 12.34 27.88
CA PRO A 679 -5.03 13.22 27.87
C PRO A 679 -4.84 14.37 26.86
N VAL A 680 -5.88 14.64 26.08
CA VAL A 680 -5.97 15.76 25.16
C VAL A 680 -6.99 16.74 25.69
N PHE A 681 -6.63 18.01 25.74
CA PHE A 681 -7.55 19.05 26.22
C PHE A 681 -8.52 19.47 25.09
N PRO A 682 -9.77 19.81 25.42
CA PRO A 682 -10.78 20.23 24.42
C PRO A 682 -10.30 21.38 23.52
N GLU A 683 -9.51 22.29 24.05
CA GLU A 683 -8.97 23.47 23.33
C GLU A 683 -8.00 23.07 22.20
N GLU A 684 -7.34 21.92 22.34
CA GLU A 684 -6.43 21.39 21.31
C GLU A 684 -7.19 20.74 20.14
N MET A 685 -8.44 20.35 20.36
CA MET A 685 -9.30 19.67 19.39
C MET A 685 -10.30 20.59 18.70
N THR A 686 -10.61 21.75 19.30
CA THR A 686 -11.70 22.63 18.87
C THR A 686 -11.19 23.91 18.24
N VAL A 687 -11.99 24.47 17.34
CA VAL A 687 -11.91 25.86 16.87
C VAL A 687 -13.14 26.59 17.38
N SER A 688 -13.15 27.92 17.31
CA SER A 688 -14.34 28.76 17.62
C SER A 688 -14.44 29.82 16.53
N CYS A 689 -15.17 29.51 15.46
CA CYS A 689 -15.23 30.36 14.28
C CYS A 689 -16.68 30.62 13.84
N PRO A 690 -17.09 31.89 13.68
CA PRO A 690 -18.35 32.21 13.03
C PRO A 690 -18.24 31.86 11.53
N LEU A 691 -19.27 31.19 11.02
CA LEU A 691 -19.40 30.88 9.60
C LEU A 691 -20.16 31.98 8.86
N PRO A 692 -19.76 32.37 7.65
CA PRO A 692 -20.55 33.19 6.78
C PRO A 692 -21.86 32.46 6.43
N ASP A 693 -22.95 33.18 6.19
CA ASP A 693 -24.19 32.55 5.74
C ASP A 693 -24.03 31.92 4.37
N PHE A 694 -24.64 30.75 4.17
CA PHE A 694 -24.57 29.96 2.94
C PHE A 694 -25.91 29.33 2.62
N THR A 695 -26.14 28.99 1.36
CA THR A 695 -27.34 28.34 0.89
C THR A 695 -26.99 27.04 0.19
N VAL A 696 -27.80 26.00 0.44
CA VAL A 696 -27.72 24.71 -0.22
C VAL A 696 -29.09 24.32 -0.75
N ARG A 697 -29.14 23.26 -1.60
CA ARG A 697 -30.42 22.78 -2.15
C ARG A 697 -30.66 21.33 -1.76
N SER A 698 -31.89 21.04 -1.39
CA SER A 698 -32.35 19.66 -1.25
C SER A 698 -32.53 18.99 -2.62
N PRO A 699 -32.64 17.64 -2.68
CA PRO A 699 -32.83 16.91 -3.94
C PRO A 699 -34.09 17.30 -4.72
N ASP A 700 -35.12 17.78 -4.03
CA ASP A 700 -36.37 18.28 -4.62
C ASP A 700 -36.29 19.76 -5.09
N GLY A 701 -35.09 20.36 -4.98
CA GLY A 701 -34.82 21.72 -5.45
C GLY A 701 -35.11 22.85 -4.44
N ARG A 702 -35.56 22.54 -3.22
CA ARG A 702 -35.83 23.54 -2.16
C ARG A 702 -34.50 24.11 -1.67
N GLU A 703 -34.45 25.44 -1.54
CA GLU A 703 -33.30 26.12 -0.91
C GLU A 703 -33.39 26.04 0.63
N LEU A 704 -32.27 25.77 1.26
CA LEU A 704 -32.08 25.70 2.71
C LEU A 704 -30.95 26.65 3.10
N ALA A 705 -31.20 27.50 4.10
CA ALA A 705 -30.17 28.39 4.63
C ALA A 705 -29.20 27.60 5.55
N GLY A 706 -27.93 27.98 5.57
CA GLY A 706 -26.92 27.40 6.47
C GLY A 706 -27.34 27.50 7.93
N ARG A 707 -27.96 28.60 8.31
CA ARG A 707 -28.50 28.80 9.66
C ARG A 707 -29.57 27.76 10.07
N GLU A 708 -30.35 27.23 9.11
CA GLU A 708 -31.34 26.18 9.39
C GLU A 708 -30.65 24.84 9.61
N LEU A 709 -29.59 24.56 8.83
CA LEU A 709 -28.83 23.31 8.92
C LEU A 709 -28.01 23.19 10.21
N THR A 710 -27.53 24.30 10.72
CA THR A 710 -26.68 24.41 11.90
C THR A 710 -27.44 24.84 13.16
N ARG A 711 -28.77 24.76 13.14
CA ARG A 711 -29.59 25.13 14.29
C ARG A 711 -29.34 24.28 15.53
N THR A 712 -29.01 23.03 15.30
CA THR A 712 -28.58 22.07 16.32
C THR A 712 -27.18 21.60 15.95
N PRO A 713 -26.40 21.06 16.90
CA PRO A 713 -25.08 20.48 16.58
C PRO A 713 -25.15 19.48 15.45
N ALA A 714 -24.33 19.71 14.42
CA ALA A 714 -24.32 18.92 13.21
C ALA A 714 -22.88 18.77 12.64
N LEU A 715 -22.63 17.64 11.96
CA LEU A 715 -21.49 17.43 11.11
C LEU A 715 -21.88 17.77 9.66
N LEU A 716 -21.16 18.68 9.04
CA LEU A 716 -21.31 19.03 7.63
C LEU A 716 -20.05 18.62 6.88
N ALA A 717 -20.17 17.94 5.74
CA ALA A 717 -19.03 17.57 4.91
C ALA A 717 -19.31 17.88 3.43
N TRP A 718 -18.47 18.71 2.82
CA TRP A 718 -18.47 18.98 1.38
C TRP A 718 -17.55 17.95 0.72
N LEU A 719 -18.07 17.20 -0.24
CA LEU A 719 -17.44 16.03 -0.83
C LEU A 719 -17.04 16.27 -2.29
N GLU A 720 -16.02 15.53 -2.72
CA GLU A 720 -15.68 15.29 -4.13
C GLU A 720 -15.68 13.78 -4.35
N VAL A 721 -16.85 13.23 -4.69
CA VAL A 721 -17.07 11.78 -4.79
C VAL A 721 -16.19 11.17 -5.89
N GLY A 722 -15.56 10.03 -5.59
CA GLY A 722 -14.61 9.34 -6.49
C GLY A 722 -13.17 9.81 -6.34
N ARG A 723 -12.88 10.65 -5.33
CA ARG A 723 -11.52 10.99 -4.91
C ARG A 723 -11.15 10.27 -3.62
N GLU A 724 -9.92 9.84 -3.51
CA GLU A 724 -9.40 9.09 -2.36
C GLU A 724 -9.74 9.75 -1.00
N PRO A 725 -9.56 11.07 -0.78
CA PRO A 725 -9.90 11.68 0.50
C PRO A 725 -11.38 11.57 0.89
N THR A 726 -12.28 11.61 -0.09
CA THR A 726 -13.72 11.44 0.13
C THR A 726 -14.08 9.99 0.41
N GLU A 727 -13.45 9.04 -0.28
CA GLU A 727 -13.64 7.60 -0.05
C GLU A 727 -13.22 7.20 1.38
N HIS A 728 -12.11 7.73 1.89
CA HIS A 728 -11.70 7.53 3.29
C HIS A 728 -12.71 8.09 4.27
N LEU A 729 -13.17 9.34 4.07
CA LEU A 729 -14.19 9.94 4.93
C LEU A 729 -15.50 9.11 4.95
N LEU A 730 -15.97 8.68 3.79
CA LEU A 730 -17.18 7.87 3.68
C LEU A 730 -17.00 6.49 4.31
N GLY A 731 -15.83 5.85 4.13
CA GLY A 731 -15.48 4.61 4.79
C GLY A 731 -15.51 4.72 6.32
N GLU A 732 -14.87 5.76 6.88
CA GLU A 732 -14.90 6.02 8.32
C GLU A 732 -16.31 6.32 8.86
N LEU A 733 -17.14 7.07 8.12
CA LEU A 733 -18.54 7.32 8.50
C LEU A 733 -19.35 6.02 8.55
N ARG A 734 -19.16 5.12 7.59
CA ARG A 734 -19.79 3.80 7.57
C ARG A 734 -19.34 2.95 8.76
N ASP A 735 -18.04 2.86 8.99
CA ASP A 735 -17.45 1.99 10.02
C ASP A 735 -17.80 2.47 11.44
N ARG A 736 -18.06 3.77 11.60
CA ARG A 736 -18.49 4.38 12.86
C ARG A 736 -20.00 4.60 12.95
N ALA A 737 -20.80 4.00 12.05
CA ALA A 737 -22.24 4.25 11.96
C ALA A 737 -22.99 4.02 13.29
N ALA A 738 -22.60 3.02 14.07
CA ALA A 738 -23.23 2.75 15.38
C ALA A 738 -23.04 3.92 16.37
N ALA A 739 -21.84 4.52 16.40
CA ALA A 739 -21.52 5.66 17.26
C ALA A 739 -22.18 6.96 16.80
N LEU A 740 -22.41 7.10 15.50
CA LEU A 740 -22.98 8.27 14.83
C LEU A 740 -24.52 8.20 14.62
N ALA A 741 -25.17 7.09 14.95
CA ALA A 741 -26.59 6.83 14.62
C ALA A 741 -27.57 7.90 15.10
N GLY A 742 -27.28 8.58 16.22
CA GLY A 742 -28.11 9.68 16.79
C GLY A 742 -27.67 11.09 16.37
N MET A 743 -26.68 11.23 15.47
CA MET A 743 -26.08 12.50 15.08
C MET A 743 -26.69 13.07 13.81
N ASP A 744 -26.76 14.39 13.70
CA ASP A 744 -27.18 15.08 12.48
C ASP A 744 -25.96 15.22 11.55
N ILE A 745 -26.03 14.54 10.39
CA ILE A 745 -24.95 14.51 9.40
C ILE A 745 -25.48 15.06 8.08
N VAL A 746 -24.79 16.02 7.50
CA VAL A 746 -25.13 16.64 6.21
C VAL A 746 -23.95 16.46 5.25
N LEU A 747 -24.13 15.66 4.23
CA LEU A 747 -23.14 15.47 3.16
C LEU A 747 -23.53 16.35 1.98
N LEU A 748 -22.60 17.14 1.48
CA LEU A 748 -22.83 18.12 0.43
C LEU A 748 -22.04 17.72 -0.82
N VAL A 749 -22.77 17.47 -1.91
CA VAL A 749 -22.22 17.05 -3.18
C VAL A 749 -22.37 18.13 -4.24
N PRO A 750 -21.46 18.22 -5.24
CA PRO A 750 -21.58 19.16 -6.34
C PRO A 750 -22.70 18.79 -7.34
N ASP A 751 -23.01 17.48 -7.46
CA ASP A 751 -24.01 16.95 -8.39
C ASP A 751 -24.87 15.86 -7.73
N LEU A 752 -26.19 15.85 -8.00
CA LEU A 752 -27.10 14.81 -7.47
C LEU A 752 -26.78 13.40 -7.99
N ARG A 753 -26.14 13.28 -9.15
CA ARG A 753 -25.69 12.00 -9.70
C ARG A 753 -24.70 11.29 -8.77
N ASP A 754 -24.00 12.04 -7.95
CA ASP A 754 -23.04 11.49 -6.97
C ASP A 754 -23.73 10.65 -5.89
N ARG A 755 -25.05 10.83 -5.66
CA ARG A 755 -25.84 9.97 -4.75
C ARG A 755 -25.90 8.50 -5.19
N ALA A 756 -25.65 8.22 -6.46
CA ALA A 756 -25.58 6.86 -6.99
C ALA A 756 -24.24 6.17 -6.71
N ASP A 757 -23.29 6.87 -6.08
CA ASP A 757 -22.05 6.25 -5.65
C ASP A 757 -22.34 5.17 -4.59
N PRO A 758 -21.79 3.94 -4.74
CA PRO A 758 -22.12 2.83 -3.87
C PRO A 758 -21.78 3.07 -2.40
N LEU A 759 -20.61 3.69 -2.11
CA LEU A 759 -20.20 3.93 -0.74
C LEU A 759 -21.02 5.06 -0.08
N LEU A 760 -21.31 6.14 -0.82
CA LEU A 760 -22.18 7.20 -0.34
C LEU A 760 -23.61 6.68 -0.08
N ALA A 761 -24.14 5.84 -0.96
CA ALA A 761 -25.44 5.20 -0.78
C ALA A 761 -25.46 4.28 0.46
N GLU A 762 -24.38 3.52 0.68
CA GLU A 762 -24.21 2.68 1.87
C GLU A 762 -24.17 3.52 3.16
N VAL A 763 -23.39 4.61 3.20
CA VAL A 763 -23.36 5.54 4.33
C VAL A 763 -24.76 6.07 4.66
N CYS A 764 -25.54 6.49 3.64
CA CYS A 764 -26.91 6.95 3.83
C CYS A 764 -27.85 5.86 4.37
N ARG A 765 -27.61 4.60 4.01
CA ARG A 765 -28.39 3.46 4.48
C ARG A 765 -28.11 3.12 5.94
N VAL A 766 -26.85 3.20 6.38
CA VAL A 766 -26.45 2.84 7.75
C VAL A 766 -26.56 4.02 8.74
N LEU A 767 -26.65 5.27 8.27
CA LEU A 767 -26.80 6.47 9.08
C LEU A 767 -28.19 7.12 8.86
N PRO A 768 -29.21 6.80 9.69
CA PRO A 768 -30.60 7.20 9.43
C PRO A 768 -30.85 8.72 9.44
N ARG A 769 -29.97 9.50 10.07
CA ARG A 769 -30.04 10.97 10.13
C ARG A 769 -29.11 11.67 9.14
N CYS A 770 -28.50 10.90 8.24
CA CYS A 770 -27.67 11.46 7.17
C CYS A 770 -28.53 12.04 6.05
N ARG A 771 -28.22 13.25 5.63
CA ARG A 771 -28.87 13.95 4.52
C ARG A 771 -27.85 14.30 3.46
N VAL A 772 -28.15 14.03 2.19
CA VAL A 772 -27.33 14.44 1.05
C VAL A 772 -27.99 15.64 0.36
N LEU A 773 -27.28 16.76 0.33
CA LEU A 773 -27.73 18.03 -0.22
C LEU A 773 -26.78 18.54 -1.31
N LEU A 774 -27.18 19.51 -2.08
CA LEU A 774 -26.43 20.08 -3.19
C LEU A 774 -25.86 21.46 -2.86
N GLY A 775 -24.63 21.71 -3.31
CA GLY A 775 -24.06 23.06 -3.38
C GLY A 775 -23.38 23.52 -2.10
N GLY A 776 -23.50 24.80 -1.81
CA GLY A 776 -22.69 25.49 -0.81
C GLY A 776 -21.45 26.14 -1.46
N ARG A 777 -20.73 26.93 -0.64
CA ARG A 777 -19.50 27.62 -1.05
C ARG A 777 -18.31 27.12 -0.18
N PRO A 778 -17.79 25.90 -0.39
CA PRO A 778 -16.78 25.32 0.49
C PRO A 778 -15.54 26.22 0.65
N ASN A 779 -15.08 26.88 -0.40
CA ASN A 779 -13.92 27.76 -0.34
C ASN A 779 -14.11 28.99 0.56
N ALA A 780 -15.32 29.56 0.63
CA ALA A 780 -15.61 30.68 1.51
C ALA A 780 -15.67 30.23 2.98
N LEU A 781 -16.26 29.08 3.23
CA LEU A 781 -16.35 28.47 4.55
C LEU A 781 -14.95 28.01 5.04
N ALA A 782 -14.14 27.38 4.19
CA ALA A 782 -12.78 26.99 4.53
C ALA A 782 -11.95 28.19 5.00
N ARG A 783 -12.02 29.32 4.28
CA ARG A 783 -11.32 30.54 4.69
C ARG A 783 -11.78 31.11 6.03
N SER A 784 -13.10 31.01 6.35
CA SER A 784 -13.62 31.50 7.63
C SER A 784 -13.14 30.69 8.83
N VAL A 785 -12.69 29.48 8.62
CA VAL A 785 -12.09 28.59 9.63
C VAL A 785 -10.58 28.43 9.45
N PHE A 786 -9.93 29.38 8.76
CA PHE A 786 -8.48 29.44 8.52
C PHE A 786 -7.88 28.26 7.75
N LEU A 787 -8.71 27.57 6.93
CA LEU A 787 -8.26 26.51 6.05
C LEU A 787 -8.07 26.98 4.61
N GLY A 788 -7.17 26.31 3.87
CA GLY A 788 -6.92 26.60 2.47
C GLY A 788 -8.16 26.29 1.59
N PRO A 789 -8.46 27.11 0.59
CA PRO A 789 -9.53 26.82 -0.37
C PRO A 789 -9.15 25.66 -1.30
N GLY A 790 -10.14 24.93 -1.77
CA GLY A 790 -9.96 23.85 -2.77
C GLY A 790 -9.55 22.49 -2.21
N CYS A 791 -9.36 22.37 -0.89
CA CYS A 791 -9.08 21.09 -0.26
C CYS A 791 -10.40 20.44 0.17
N LEU A 792 -10.83 19.40 -0.53
CA LEU A 792 -12.01 18.61 -0.19
C LEU A 792 -11.57 17.20 0.25
N PRO A 793 -12.37 16.52 1.13
CA PRO A 793 -13.57 17.01 1.79
C PRO A 793 -13.29 18.13 2.79
N LEU A 794 -14.21 19.11 2.89
CA LEU A 794 -14.23 20.06 3.99
C LEU A 794 -15.22 19.57 5.03
N VAL A 795 -14.74 19.25 6.22
CA VAL A 795 -15.55 18.75 7.35
C VAL A 795 -15.64 19.83 8.42
N LEU A 796 -16.85 20.17 8.80
CA LEU A 796 -17.14 21.10 9.88
C LEU A 796 -18.05 20.42 10.92
N VAL A 797 -17.81 20.67 12.21
CA VAL A 797 -18.78 20.41 13.28
C VAL A 797 -19.25 21.75 13.81
N THR A 798 -20.57 21.90 13.95
CA THR A 798 -21.19 23.10 14.52
C THR A 798 -21.86 22.80 15.85
N ASP A 799 -21.85 23.73 16.77
CA ASP A 799 -22.54 23.66 18.08
C ASP A 799 -23.83 24.52 18.12
N GLY A 800 -24.04 25.33 17.10
CA GLY A 800 -25.19 26.23 16.99
C GLY A 800 -25.22 26.96 15.63
N PRO A 801 -26.13 27.88 15.44
CA PRO A 801 -26.35 28.54 14.15
C PRO A 801 -25.09 29.26 13.64
N LEU A 802 -24.55 28.78 12.52
CA LEU A 802 -23.38 29.37 11.84
C LEU A 802 -22.13 29.52 12.75
N HIS A 803 -21.91 28.59 13.67
CA HIS A 803 -20.75 28.58 14.50
C HIS A 803 -20.04 27.23 14.44
N ALA A 804 -18.80 27.21 13.94
CA ALA A 804 -17.97 26.01 13.82
C ALA A 804 -17.11 25.82 15.07
N VAL A 805 -17.14 24.60 15.61
CA VAL A 805 -16.30 24.14 16.74
C VAL A 805 -15.26 23.10 16.35
N TYR A 806 -15.34 22.59 15.12
CA TYR A 806 -14.31 21.73 14.51
C TYR A 806 -14.24 22.05 13.02
N ALA A 807 -13.03 22.02 12.47
CA ALA A 807 -12.79 22.20 11.05
C ALA A 807 -11.61 21.37 10.56
N ALA A 808 -11.81 20.64 9.48
CA ALA A 808 -10.75 19.91 8.78
C ALA A 808 -10.98 19.96 7.27
N ALA A 809 -9.92 19.95 6.47
CA ALA A 809 -10.02 19.93 5.02
C ALA A 809 -8.95 19.04 4.40
N GLY A 810 -9.31 18.39 3.28
CA GLY A 810 -8.43 17.51 2.51
C GLY A 810 -8.24 16.14 3.12
N TYR A 811 -7.12 15.50 2.78
CA TYR A 811 -6.82 14.14 3.17
C TYR A 811 -6.54 14.00 4.67
N ARG A 812 -7.38 13.21 5.34
CA ARG A 812 -7.24 12.98 6.78
C ARG A 812 -7.89 11.66 7.20
N VAL A 813 -7.10 10.67 7.49
CA VAL A 813 -7.52 9.41 8.10
C VAL A 813 -7.66 9.59 9.61
N GLY A 814 -8.71 9.00 10.21
CA GLY A 814 -9.06 9.19 11.62
C GLY A 814 -9.85 10.49 11.90
N GLY A 815 -10.15 11.29 10.88
CA GLY A 815 -10.82 12.58 11.01
C GLY A 815 -12.24 12.49 11.53
N VAL A 816 -12.98 11.43 11.18
CA VAL A 816 -14.37 11.22 11.64
C VAL A 816 -14.42 10.95 13.14
N GLN A 817 -13.46 10.23 13.70
CA GLN A 817 -13.39 9.97 15.14
C GLN A 817 -13.23 11.27 15.95
N LEU A 818 -12.37 12.17 15.47
CA LEU A 818 -12.20 13.50 16.09
C LEU A 818 -13.49 14.33 15.98
N ALA A 819 -14.07 14.39 14.78
CA ALA A 819 -15.31 15.12 14.53
C ALA A 819 -16.48 14.57 15.37
N GLU A 820 -16.60 13.25 15.53
CA GLU A 820 -17.58 12.59 16.40
C GLU A 820 -17.41 13.04 17.86
N THR A 821 -16.17 13.02 18.37
CA THR A 821 -15.87 13.41 19.74
C THR A 821 -16.33 14.85 20.02
N VAL A 822 -15.96 15.78 19.12
CA VAL A 822 -16.37 17.20 19.23
C VAL A 822 -17.88 17.35 19.09
N LEU A 823 -18.53 16.64 18.16
CA LEU A 823 -19.98 16.69 17.97
C LEU A 823 -20.74 16.18 19.21
N ARG A 824 -20.22 15.17 19.88
CA ARG A 824 -20.78 14.63 21.13
C ARG A 824 -20.70 15.68 22.26
N GLN A 825 -19.53 16.31 22.44
CA GLN A 825 -19.33 17.39 23.39
C GLN A 825 -20.25 18.59 23.13
N ALA A 826 -20.40 19.01 21.87
CA ALA A 826 -21.31 20.07 21.46
C ALA A 826 -22.78 19.76 21.82
N LYS A 827 -23.21 18.52 21.68
CA LYS A 827 -24.55 18.07 22.09
C LYS A 827 -24.75 18.02 23.59
N GLU A 828 -23.74 17.63 24.36
CA GLU A 828 -23.80 17.57 25.81
C GLU A 828 -23.77 18.97 26.44
N GLY A 829 -23.03 19.89 25.84
CA GLY A 829 -23.00 21.31 26.27
C GLY A 829 -24.28 22.10 26.06
N LEU A 830 -25.20 21.60 25.21
CA LEU A 830 -26.54 22.17 24.96
C LEU A 830 -27.63 21.58 25.88
N ARG A 831 -27.27 20.61 26.72
CA ARG A 831 -28.17 20.07 27.77
C ARG A 831 -27.91 20.76 29.07
#